data_69bb0fcbbb59c4c343b42b71ce66a8c1
#
_entry.id   69bb0fcbbb59c4c343b42b71ce66a8c1
#
_cell.length_a   1.000
_cell.length_b   1.000
_cell.length_c   1.000
_cell.angle_alpha   90.00
_cell.angle_beta   90.00
_cell.angle_gamma   90.00
#
_symmetry.space_group_name_H-M   'P 1'
#
loop_
_entity.id
_entity.type
_entity.pdbx_description
1 polymer ?
#
loop_
_entity_poly.entity_id
_entity_poly.type
_entity_poly.pdbx_seq_one_letter_code
_entity_poly.pdbx_strand_id
1 'polypeptide(L)'
;MKNKQKGQMSNSRTERSGEDVDIILARLKGVKAFEKFHPNLLQQICMCGFYEYLEKGITLYRQGDIGTSWYAVLSGSLDVKVSETANHQDAVTICTLGVGTAFGESILDNTPRHATIVSRENSELLRIEQREFKTLWEKYRQCMAGLLAPPYGVMDSGATNDRMPDKENLNSDPLNFMSKSLNKVPSEKILRAEKVLRNAILARAPHMIRDRKYHLKTYRQCCVGTELVDWLLQQSSCVHSRAHAVGMWQVLLEEGVLNHVDHELNFQDKYLFYRFLDDEEEDAVLPSDDEKREAEEELQETLLFLSQIGPDAHMRMILRKPPGQRTAEDLEIIYDELLHIKALSHLSNTVKRELAGVLIFESHAKAGTVLFNQGEEGTSWYIIQKGSVNVVIYGKGVVCTLHEGDDFGKLALVNDAPRAASIVLREDNCHFLRVDKEDFNRILRDVEANTVCLKEHDQDVLVLQKSLRPSSHGNIPAHFKYTVMSGSPEKILEHLLETMRLDIHFSDPALDDFALMHCVFMPNSQLCPALLASQGSEQERLDYSVASKRRVLSLALRWAALQGHHLLEDDTALSFLEKYFAMFICIWFLFSQHKVLLRQFSSGEERLAKKQPIRSFDDILLKVYCSDHTYTTIRVPVLATGREVTAAVADKLGSTEELLLINLSASGEKQILKPNDVSVFQSLGVNGRLFVCSREQLDSLNPLPEQEGPSTGSMSSFELMSSKDLAFQMTQYDWELFSCVHEYELVYHTFGRQAYRRSTANLELFLKRFNQVQLWVVTEVCLCGTLSKRVQLLKKFIKIAAHCREFKNLNSFFAIIMGMCNPAVSRLSQTWEQLIANTVRAMRHCRSQTFNAEVSPASKNPQEVRNYVRQLNVIDNQRTLSQLSFRLEPRRG
;
A
#
# COMPACT_ATOMS: atom_id res chain seq x y z
N MET A 1 -30.10 44.16 6.39
CA MET A 1 -28.85 43.42 6.59
C MET A 1 -27.72 43.82 5.64
N LYS A 2 -27.90 43.74 4.30
CA LYS A 2 -26.83 44.07 3.31
C LYS A 2 -26.17 45.45 3.52
N ASN A 3 -26.94 46.49 3.88
CA ASN A 3 -26.39 47.84 4.08
C ASN A 3 -25.56 47.99 5.40
N LYS A 4 -25.88 47.22 6.44
CA LYS A 4 -25.13 47.22 7.71
C LYS A 4 -23.77 46.51 7.54
N GLN A 5 -23.72 45.43 6.72
CA GLN A 5 -22.50 44.71 6.40
C GLN A 5 -21.53 45.46 5.48
N LYS A 6 -22.07 46.27 4.53
CA LYS A 6 -21.25 47.16 3.70
C LYS A 6 -20.58 48.27 4.53
N GLY A 7 -21.31 48.86 5.51
CA GLY A 7 -20.79 49.89 6.41
C GLY A 7 -19.65 49.40 7.30
N GLN A 8 -19.67 48.10 7.70
CA GLN A 8 -18.67 47.57 8.61
C GLN A 8 -17.29 47.37 7.98
N MET A 9 -17.22 46.98 6.70
CA MET A 9 -15.96 46.89 5.96
C MET A 9 -15.40 48.24 5.51
N SER A 10 -16.20 49.30 5.53
CA SER A 10 -15.76 50.66 5.20
C SER A 10 -15.25 51.42 6.42
N ASN A 11 -15.48 50.93 7.65
CA ASN A 11 -14.95 51.56 8.86
C ASN A 11 -13.42 51.54 8.89
N SER A 12 -12.82 52.58 9.50
CA SER A 12 -11.37 52.61 9.68
C SER A 12 -10.89 51.42 10.50
N ARG A 13 -9.68 50.93 10.23
CA ARG A 13 -9.08 49.75 10.83
C ARG A 13 -9.04 49.78 12.38
N THR A 14 -8.93 50.97 12.98
CA THR A 14 -8.86 51.20 14.43
C THR A 14 -10.23 51.19 15.12
N GLU A 15 -11.33 51.14 14.37
CA GLU A 15 -12.70 51.23 14.87
C GLU A 15 -13.51 49.93 14.79
N ARG A 16 -12.91 48.85 14.26
CA ARG A 16 -13.61 47.55 14.16
C ARG A 16 -13.67 46.86 15.51
N SER A 17 -14.88 46.60 15.98
CA SER A 17 -15.14 45.78 17.17
C SER A 17 -15.02 44.27 16.83
N GLY A 18 -14.92 43.43 17.87
CA GLY A 18 -14.98 41.97 17.68
C GLY A 18 -16.24 41.50 16.96
N GLU A 19 -17.41 42.11 17.22
CA GLU A 19 -18.66 41.81 16.52
C GLU A 19 -18.61 42.17 15.04
N ASP A 20 -17.90 43.25 14.65
CA ASP A 20 -17.71 43.59 13.24
C ASP A 20 -16.86 42.57 12.52
N VAL A 21 -15.81 42.08 13.17
CA VAL A 21 -14.94 41.02 12.62
C VAL A 21 -15.72 39.74 12.41
N ASP A 22 -16.55 39.30 13.35
CA ASP A 22 -17.37 38.09 13.24
C ASP A 22 -18.39 38.17 12.11
N ILE A 23 -19.00 39.35 11.88
CA ILE A 23 -19.94 39.57 10.78
C ILE A 23 -19.20 39.50 9.41
N ILE A 24 -18.02 40.10 9.32
CA ILE A 24 -17.18 40.06 8.12
C ILE A 24 -16.71 38.64 7.87
N LEU A 25 -16.29 37.93 8.92
CA LEU A 25 -15.85 36.54 8.86
C LEU A 25 -16.95 35.60 8.34
N ALA A 26 -18.17 35.72 8.84
CA ALA A 26 -19.31 34.96 8.39
C ALA A 26 -19.61 35.18 6.88
N ARG A 27 -19.39 36.42 6.38
CA ARG A 27 -19.55 36.73 4.97
C ARG A 27 -18.42 36.15 4.11
N LEU A 28 -17.16 36.27 4.54
CA LEU A 28 -16.01 35.73 3.79
C LEU A 28 -16.04 34.21 3.72
N LYS A 29 -16.47 33.52 4.77
CA LYS A 29 -16.69 32.05 4.74
C LYS A 29 -17.74 31.61 3.72
N GLY A 30 -18.69 32.48 3.34
CA GLY A 30 -19.66 32.20 2.28
C GLY A 30 -19.13 32.42 0.86
N VAL A 31 -17.90 32.87 0.69
CA VAL A 31 -17.25 33.09 -0.62
C VAL A 31 -16.28 31.96 -0.88
N LYS A 32 -16.52 31.21 -1.94
CA LYS A 32 -15.80 29.96 -2.32
C LYS A 32 -14.27 30.08 -2.25
N ALA A 33 -13.69 31.24 -2.54
CA ALA A 33 -12.24 31.47 -2.45
C ALA A 33 -11.69 31.43 -1.03
N PHE A 34 -12.52 31.77 -0.05
CA PHE A 34 -12.11 31.87 1.35
C PHE A 34 -12.65 30.73 2.21
N GLU A 35 -13.52 29.88 1.65
CA GLU A 35 -14.13 28.74 2.33
C GLU A 35 -13.09 27.83 2.97
N LYS A 36 -11.92 27.83 2.39
CA LYS A 36 -10.84 26.95 2.70
C LYS A 36 -9.71 27.57 3.50
N PHE A 37 -9.77 28.80 3.92
CA PHE A 37 -8.69 29.43 4.69
C PHE A 37 -8.78 29.10 6.16
N HIS A 38 -7.60 28.95 6.76
CA HIS A 38 -7.48 28.80 8.20
C HIS A 38 -8.19 29.95 8.91
N PRO A 39 -8.99 29.70 9.97
CA PRO A 39 -9.72 30.72 10.68
C PRO A 39 -8.89 31.95 11.07
N ASN A 40 -7.65 31.74 11.50
CA ASN A 40 -6.75 32.85 11.92
C ASN A 40 -6.36 33.73 10.73
N LEU A 41 -6.09 33.14 9.53
CA LEU A 41 -5.84 33.93 8.32
C LEU A 41 -7.07 34.74 7.93
N LEU A 42 -8.26 34.12 7.95
CA LEU A 42 -9.51 34.83 7.68
C LEU A 42 -9.77 35.96 8.66
N GLN A 43 -9.47 35.75 9.93
CA GLN A 43 -9.59 36.78 10.95
C GLN A 43 -8.63 37.94 10.70
N GLN A 44 -7.38 37.66 10.34
CA GLN A 44 -6.40 38.69 9.93
C GLN A 44 -6.86 39.45 8.67
N ILE A 45 -7.39 38.76 7.70
CA ILE A 45 -7.99 39.37 6.49
C ILE A 45 -9.19 40.27 6.88
N CYS A 46 -10.03 39.83 7.81
CA CYS A 46 -11.14 40.64 8.33
C CYS A 46 -10.66 41.90 9.02
N MET A 47 -9.49 41.86 9.65
CA MET A 47 -8.90 43.01 10.32
C MET A 47 -8.30 44.05 9.36
N CYS A 48 -7.67 43.60 8.23
CA CYS A 48 -6.93 44.48 7.34
C CYS A 48 -7.61 44.77 5.98
N GLY A 49 -8.66 44.00 5.63
CA GLY A 49 -9.32 44.13 4.34
C GLY A 49 -10.31 45.29 4.27
N PHE A 50 -10.42 45.93 3.11
CA PHE A 50 -11.38 46.99 2.82
C PHE A 50 -12.42 46.51 1.82
N TYR A 51 -13.65 46.93 1.94
CA TYR A 51 -14.71 46.73 0.95
C TYR A 51 -14.64 47.81 -0.12
N GLU A 52 -14.67 47.39 -1.38
CA GLU A 52 -14.70 48.27 -2.54
C GLU A 52 -15.85 47.88 -3.48
N TYR A 53 -16.61 48.85 -3.91
CA TYR A 53 -17.72 48.65 -4.85
C TYR A 53 -17.43 49.32 -6.16
N LEU A 54 -17.56 48.57 -7.23
CA LEU A 54 -17.36 49.06 -8.59
C LEU A 54 -18.67 48.99 -9.36
N GLU A 55 -19.08 50.09 -9.98
CA GLU A 55 -20.16 50.10 -10.94
C GLU A 55 -19.69 49.49 -12.27
N LYS A 56 -20.63 48.97 -13.07
CA LYS A 56 -20.36 48.42 -14.40
C LYS A 56 -19.59 49.40 -15.28
N GLY A 57 -18.53 48.91 -15.95
CA GLY A 57 -17.69 49.70 -16.86
C GLY A 57 -16.59 50.52 -16.20
N ILE A 58 -16.49 50.54 -14.86
CA ILE A 58 -15.41 51.24 -14.14
C ILE A 58 -14.11 50.44 -14.25
N THR A 59 -13.02 51.15 -14.63
CA THR A 59 -11.66 50.61 -14.64
C THR A 59 -11.05 50.66 -13.25
N LEU A 60 -10.71 49.51 -12.66
CA LEU A 60 -10.08 49.41 -11.33
C LEU A 60 -8.62 49.90 -11.34
N TYR A 61 -7.86 49.45 -12.31
CA TYR A 61 -6.48 49.88 -12.63
C TYR A 61 -6.12 49.50 -14.10
N ARG A 62 -5.08 50.10 -14.60
CA ARG A 62 -4.63 49.92 -16.00
C ARG A 62 -3.34 49.09 -16.05
N GLN A 63 -3.11 48.45 -17.19
CA GLN A 63 -1.84 47.84 -17.53
C GLN A 63 -0.73 48.87 -17.46
N GLY A 64 0.40 48.55 -16.83
CA GLY A 64 1.52 49.46 -16.61
C GLY A 64 1.44 50.27 -15.31
N ASP A 65 0.27 50.37 -14.62
CA ASP A 65 0.16 51.05 -13.34
C ASP A 65 0.99 50.34 -12.26
N ILE A 66 1.54 51.08 -11.30
CA ILE A 66 2.18 50.50 -10.14
C ILE A 66 1.10 50.11 -9.11
N GLY A 67 1.06 48.82 -8.79
CA GLY A 67 0.06 48.27 -7.89
C GLY A 67 0.29 48.68 -6.42
N THR A 68 -0.79 49.09 -5.72
CA THR A 68 -0.78 49.44 -4.29
C THR A 68 -1.64 48.50 -3.45
N SER A 69 -2.43 47.62 -4.11
CA SER A 69 -3.39 46.78 -3.40
C SER A 69 -3.59 45.45 -4.14
N TRP A 70 -3.94 44.43 -3.42
CA TRP A 70 -4.41 43.15 -3.85
C TRP A 70 -5.94 43.06 -3.71
N TYR A 71 -6.61 42.28 -4.53
CA TYR A 71 -8.05 42.19 -4.62
C TYR A 71 -8.60 40.80 -4.69
N ALA A 72 -9.82 40.58 -4.18
CA ALA A 72 -10.59 39.37 -4.38
C ALA A 72 -12.06 39.72 -4.69
N VAL A 73 -12.70 38.97 -5.62
CA VAL A 73 -14.08 39.22 -6.06
C VAL A 73 -15.06 38.57 -5.06
N LEU A 74 -15.85 39.39 -4.39
CA LEU A 74 -16.90 38.97 -3.45
C LEU A 74 -18.26 38.77 -4.15
N SER A 75 -18.55 39.58 -5.17
CA SER A 75 -19.78 39.52 -5.95
C SER A 75 -19.54 40.21 -7.29
N GLY A 76 -20.22 39.76 -8.35
CA GLY A 76 -20.08 40.31 -9.71
C GLY A 76 -18.94 39.67 -10.52
N SER A 77 -18.52 40.34 -11.60
CA SER A 77 -17.47 39.86 -12.49
C SER A 77 -16.69 41.01 -13.11
N LEU A 78 -15.38 40.74 -13.41
CA LEU A 78 -14.44 41.73 -13.97
C LEU A 78 -13.82 41.17 -15.24
N ASP A 79 -13.67 42.01 -16.29
CA ASP A 79 -12.94 41.70 -17.52
C ASP A 79 -11.46 42.05 -17.34
N VAL A 80 -10.60 41.12 -17.69
CA VAL A 80 -9.14 41.32 -17.80
C VAL A 80 -8.79 41.66 -19.22
N LYS A 81 -8.24 42.85 -19.45
CA LYS A 81 -7.90 43.35 -20.77
C LYS A 81 -6.40 43.59 -20.89
N VAL A 82 -5.81 43.13 -22.00
CA VAL A 82 -4.39 43.33 -22.29
C VAL A 82 -4.24 44.00 -23.67
N SER A 83 -3.31 44.94 -23.74
CA SER A 83 -2.91 45.61 -24.98
C SER A 83 -1.44 45.31 -25.27
N GLU A 84 -1.12 44.88 -26.49
CA GLU A 84 0.26 44.67 -26.94
C GLU A 84 0.95 46.00 -27.29
N THR A 85 0.20 47.05 -27.63
CA THR A 85 0.72 48.33 -28.15
C THR A 85 0.80 49.44 -27.10
N ALA A 86 0.52 49.16 -25.81
CA ALA A 86 0.37 50.15 -24.76
C ALA A 86 -0.79 51.16 -25.00
N ASN A 87 -1.52 51.04 -26.09
CA ASN A 87 -2.70 51.88 -26.36
C ASN A 87 -3.96 51.22 -25.80
N HIS A 88 -4.63 51.87 -24.86
CA HIS A 88 -5.79 51.32 -24.16
C HIS A 88 -7.02 51.08 -25.06
N GLN A 89 -7.04 51.61 -26.25
CA GLN A 89 -8.14 51.43 -27.21
C GLN A 89 -8.08 50.06 -27.90
N ASP A 90 -6.90 49.46 -27.97
CA ASP A 90 -6.64 48.17 -28.63
C ASP A 90 -6.66 47.00 -27.66
N ALA A 91 -7.06 47.23 -26.41
CA ALA A 91 -7.01 46.23 -25.37
C ALA A 91 -8.09 45.15 -25.55
N VAL A 92 -7.69 43.91 -25.73
CA VAL A 92 -8.58 42.75 -25.90
C VAL A 92 -8.89 42.11 -24.56
N THR A 93 -10.15 41.73 -24.34
CA THR A 93 -10.56 40.96 -23.14
C THR A 93 -10.09 39.51 -23.29
N ILE A 94 -9.20 39.10 -22.42
CA ILE A 94 -8.60 37.78 -22.46
C ILE A 94 -9.30 36.78 -21.54
N CYS A 95 -9.83 37.24 -20.39
CA CYS A 95 -10.63 36.41 -19.50
C CYS A 95 -11.55 37.25 -18.63
N THR A 96 -12.46 36.60 -17.92
CA THR A 96 -13.35 37.22 -16.94
C THR A 96 -13.10 36.60 -15.56
N LEU A 97 -12.89 37.46 -14.53
CA LEU A 97 -12.76 37.06 -13.14
C LEU A 97 -14.14 37.05 -12.48
N GLY A 98 -14.57 35.91 -12.00
CA GLY A 98 -15.85 35.74 -11.26
C GLY A 98 -15.69 35.73 -9.75
N VAL A 99 -16.81 35.54 -9.05
CA VAL A 99 -16.86 35.44 -7.60
C VAL A 99 -15.89 34.36 -7.09
N GLY A 100 -15.05 34.73 -6.11
CA GLY A 100 -14.09 33.83 -5.53
C GLY A 100 -12.72 33.82 -6.23
N THR A 101 -12.49 34.64 -7.25
CA THR A 101 -11.18 34.83 -7.84
C THR A 101 -10.43 35.98 -7.17
N ALA A 102 -9.10 35.88 -7.12
CA ALA A 102 -8.23 36.87 -6.56
C ALA A 102 -7.19 37.30 -7.59
N PHE A 103 -6.69 38.53 -7.48
CA PHE A 103 -5.77 39.13 -8.46
C PHE A 103 -5.01 40.31 -7.87
N GLY A 104 -3.95 40.73 -8.55
CA GLY A 104 -3.17 41.89 -8.14
C GLY A 104 -1.85 41.57 -7.45
N GLU A 105 -1.32 40.39 -7.64
CA GLU A 105 -0.09 39.81 -7.05
C GLU A 105 1.18 40.59 -7.41
N SER A 106 1.19 41.35 -8.49
CA SER A 106 2.33 42.23 -8.88
C SER A 106 2.82 43.17 -7.77
N ILE A 107 2.02 43.37 -6.72
CA ILE A 107 2.43 44.13 -5.52
C ILE A 107 3.50 43.42 -4.67
N LEU A 108 3.66 42.12 -4.81
CA LEU A 108 4.69 41.35 -4.07
C LEU A 108 6.09 41.71 -4.58
N ASP A 109 6.25 41.78 -5.90
CA ASP A 109 7.51 42.01 -6.57
C ASP A 109 7.73 43.50 -6.99
N ASN A 110 6.76 44.39 -6.67
CA ASN A 110 6.72 45.78 -7.09
C ASN A 110 6.81 45.96 -8.63
N THR A 111 6.28 44.98 -9.38
CA THR A 111 6.21 45.05 -10.85
C THR A 111 4.96 45.83 -11.27
N PRO A 112 4.99 46.52 -12.45
CA PRO A 112 3.79 47.14 -13.01
C PRO A 112 2.67 46.12 -13.26
N ARG A 113 1.40 46.60 -13.25
CA ARG A 113 0.23 45.78 -13.55
C ARG A 113 0.33 45.19 -14.97
N HIS A 114 0.13 43.88 -15.10
CA HIS A 114 0.25 43.17 -16.35
C HIS A 114 -0.99 43.28 -17.24
N ALA A 115 -2.12 43.75 -16.69
CA ALA A 115 -3.37 43.90 -17.40
C ALA A 115 -4.21 45.07 -16.86
N THR A 116 -5.17 45.52 -17.66
CA THR A 116 -6.25 46.48 -17.27
C THR A 116 -7.45 45.66 -16.74
N ILE A 117 -7.98 46.00 -15.57
CA ILE A 117 -9.16 45.38 -14.99
C ILE A 117 -10.36 46.30 -15.07
N VAL A 118 -11.44 45.84 -15.70
CA VAL A 118 -12.68 46.62 -15.91
C VAL A 118 -13.86 45.83 -15.37
N SER A 119 -14.72 46.53 -14.65
CA SER A 119 -15.95 45.91 -14.10
C SER A 119 -16.95 45.60 -15.24
N ARG A 120 -17.29 44.30 -15.42
CA ARG A 120 -18.26 43.82 -16.41
C ARG A 120 -19.70 44.06 -15.99
N GLU A 121 -19.94 44.00 -14.68
CA GLU A 121 -21.20 44.26 -13.99
C GLU A 121 -20.91 44.90 -12.65
N ASN A 122 -21.96 45.33 -11.91
CA ASN A 122 -21.75 45.87 -10.61
C ASN A 122 -21.07 44.85 -9.70
N SER A 123 -19.87 45.15 -9.23
CA SER A 123 -18.99 44.19 -8.54
C SER A 123 -18.61 44.64 -7.16
N GLU A 124 -18.54 43.72 -6.22
CA GLU A 124 -18.06 43.94 -4.86
C GLU A 124 -16.70 43.21 -4.68
N LEU A 125 -15.72 43.97 -4.15
CA LEU A 125 -14.36 43.48 -4.00
C LEU A 125 -13.89 43.58 -2.55
N LEU A 126 -13.06 42.64 -2.14
CA LEU A 126 -12.19 42.78 -0.98
C LEU A 126 -10.85 43.33 -1.47
N ARG A 127 -10.39 44.44 -0.90
CA ARG A 127 -9.10 45.09 -1.18
C ARG A 127 -8.20 44.99 0.06
N ILE A 128 -6.95 44.58 -0.14
CA ILE A 128 -5.92 44.58 0.92
C ILE A 128 -4.74 45.42 0.41
N GLU A 129 -4.26 46.36 1.21
CA GLU A 129 -3.13 47.21 0.84
C GLU A 129 -1.82 46.45 0.83
N GLN A 130 -0.88 46.88 0.00
CA GLN A 130 0.39 46.17 -0.27
C GLN A 130 1.14 45.82 1.03
N ARG A 131 1.25 46.74 1.99
CA ARG A 131 1.99 46.51 3.21
C ARG A 131 1.39 45.38 4.04
N GLU A 132 0.08 45.37 4.17
CA GLU A 132 -0.65 44.35 4.93
C GLU A 132 -0.65 43.02 4.19
N PHE A 133 -0.83 43.08 2.89
CA PHE A 133 -0.79 41.88 2.07
C PHE A 133 0.60 41.19 2.13
N LYS A 134 1.72 41.96 2.08
CA LYS A 134 3.07 41.45 2.26
C LYS A 134 3.25 40.79 3.62
N THR A 135 2.75 41.42 4.70
CA THR A 135 2.80 40.86 6.07
C THR A 135 2.02 39.56 6.17
N LEU A 136 0.81 39.53 5.60
CA LEU A 136 0.01 38.29 5.54
C LEU A 136 0.69 37.20 4.68
N TRP A 137 1.28 37.63 3.56
CA TRP A 137 2.01 36.72 2.66
C TRP A 137 3.23 36.11 3.33
N GLU A 138 4.04 36.87 4.04
CA GLU A 138 5.19 36.38 4.78
C GLU A 138 4.78 35.42 5.89
N LYS A 139 3.67 35.69 6.59
CA LYS A 139 3.17 34.85 7.68
C LYS A 139 2.43 33.62 7.22
N TYR A 140 1.66 33.68 6.13
CA TYR A 140 0.74 32.64 5.66
C TYR A 140 1.00 32.25 4.19
N ARG A 141 2.23 32.38 3.73
CA ARG A 141 2.64 32.17 2.33
C ARG A 141 2.10 30.85 1.76
N GLN A 142 2.18 29.79 2.54
CA GLN A 142 1.73 28.44 2.12
C GLN A 142 0.21 28.38 1.92
N CYS A 143 -0.56 29.02 2.78
CA CYS A 143 -2.03 29.05 2.67
C CYS A 143 -2.53 30.04 1.61
N MET A 144 -1.75 31.07 1.30
CA MET A 144 -2.11 32.12 0.34
C MET A 144 -1.59 31.86 -1.08
N ALA A 145 -0.67 30.94 -1.28
CA ALA A 145 -0.10 30.62 -2.61
C ALA A 145 -1.19 30.24 -3.62
N GLY A 146 -2.27 29.59 -3.17
CA GLY A 146 -3.44 29.29 -4.00
C GLY A 146 -4.29 30.48 -4.45
N LEU A 147 -4.12 31.63 -3.83
CA LEU A 147 -4.77 32.86 -4.29
C LEU A 147 -4.08 33.49 -5.49
N LEU A 148 -2.83 33.13 -5.73
CA LEU A 148 -2.00 33.67 -6.77
C LEU A 148 -2.01 32.83 -8.04
N ALA A 149 -2.94 31.89 -8.20
CA ALA A 149 -3.12 31.18 -9.46
C ALA A 149 -3.54 32.20 -10.54
N PRO A 150 -2.60 32.69 -11.36
CA PRO A 150 -2.92 33.79 -12.25
C PRO A 150 -3.70 33.27 -13.43
N PRO A 151 -4.64 34.04 -13.96
CA PRO A 151 -5.05 33.93 -15.34
C PRO A 151 -3.88 34.26 -16.30
N TYR A 152 -2.71 34.66 -15.78
CA TYR A 152 -1.58 35.20 -16.53
C TYR A 152 -0.51 34.18 -16.93
N GLY A 153 -0.46 32.99 -16.33
CA GLY A 153 0.47 31.92 -16.74
C GLY A 153 0.18 31.33 -18.11
N VAL A 154 -0.94 31.68 -18.71
CA VAL A 154 -1.36 31.24 -20.05
C VAL A 154 -0.90 32.23 -21.11
N MET A 155 -0.38 33.42 -20.78
CA MET A 155 -0.05 34.47 -21.73
C MET A 155 1.39 34.51 -22.21
N ASP A 156 2.33 33.81 -21.57
CA ASP A 156 3.71 33.72 -22.05
C ASP A 156 3.91 32.74 -23.20
N SER A 157 2.88 32.02 -23.65
CA SER A 157 2.95 31.10 -24.78
C SER A 157 2.47 31.66 -26.13
N GLY A 158 2.17 32.95 -26.20
CA GLY A 158 1.62 33.59 -27.39
C GLY A 158 2.52 34.60 -28.15
N ALA A 159 3.80 34.72 -27.82
CA ALA A 159 4.73 35.55 -28.57
C ALA A 159 5.80 34.70 -29.26
N THR A 160 5.56 34.48 -30.53
CA THR A 160 6.58 34.05 -31.49
C THR A 160 7.84 34.90 -31.37
N ASN A 161 8.98 34.26 -31.11
CA ASN A 161 10.19 34.60 -31.85
C ASN A 161 11.25 33.51 -31.75
N ASP A 162 11.68 33.08 -32.91
CA ASP A 162 12.86 32.30 -33.20
C ASP A 162 14.06 32.68 -32.34
N ARG A 163 14.41 31.85 -31.39
CA ARG A 163 15.78 31.59 -30.95
C ARG A 163 15.80 30.31 -30.18
N MET A 164 16.50 29.31 -30.71
CA MET A 164 16.88 28.12 -29.97
C MET A 164 17.53 28.53 -28.64
N PRO A 165 17.09 28.01 -27.49
CA PRO A 165 17.90 28.09 -26.26
C PRO A 165 18.92 26.97 -26.28
N ASP A 166 20.16 27.35 -26.05
CA ASP A 166 21.31 26.49 -25.83
C ASP A 166 21.02 25.47 -24.74
N LYS A 167 21.49 24.24 -24.98
CA LYS A 167 21.45 23.12 -24.06
C LYS A 167 22.40 23.31 -22.86
N GLU A 168 22.18 24.26 -22.00
CA GLU A 168 22.89 24.38 -20.73
C GLU A 168 22.02 25.21 -19.76
N ASN A 169 21.21 24.55 -18.96
CA ASN A 169 20.84 24.90 -17.60
C ASN A 169 19.53 24.20 -17.22
N LEU A 170 19.59 22.87 -17.05
CA LEU A 170 18.61 22.10 -16.30
C LEU A 170 19.04 21.99 -14.82
N ASN A 171 19.22 23.15 -14.19
CA ASN A 171 19.12 23.29 -12.73
C ASN A 171 17.74 23.88 -12.44
N SER A 172 16.69 23.08 -12.62
CA SER A 172 15.39 23.42 -12.07
C SER A 172 15.45 23.17 -10.57
N ASP A 173 15.49 24.26 -9.81
CA ASP A 173 15.41 24.33 -8.37
C ASP A 173 14.24 23.43 -7.84
N PRO A 174 14.47 22.49 -6.92
CA PRO A 174 13.40 21.67 -6.30
C PRO A 174 12.31 22.52 -5.62
N LEU A 175 12.62 23.78 -5.29
CA LEU A 175 11.70 24.73 -4.68
C LEU A 175 10.53 25.15 -5.60
N ASN A 176 10.69 25.10 -6.92
CA ASN A 176 9.63 25.49 -7.86
C ASN A 176 8.54 24.43 -8.05
N PHE A 177 8.82 23.16 -7.70
CA PHE A 177 7.84 22.07 -7.78
C PHE A 177 6.83 22.09 -6.64
N MET A 178 7.20 22.63 -5.48
CA MET A 178 6.35 22.63 -4.29
C MET A 178 5.40 23.82 -4.20
N SER A 179 5.68 24.92 -4.85
CA SER A 179 4.72 26.02 -4.94
C SER A 179 3.43 25.64 -5.67
N LYS A 180 3.44 24.54 -6.45
CA LYS A 180 2.25 24.01 -7.15
C LYS A 180 1.45 22.95 -6.33
N SER A 181 2.06 22.33 -5.31
CA SER A 181 1.43 21.23 -4.55
C SER A 181 0.77 21.65 -3.23
N LEU A 182 1.10 22.85 -2.71
CA LEU A 182 0.63 23.32 -1.39
C LEU A 182 -0.72 24.04 -1.40
N ASN A 183 -1.49 23.93 -2.48
CA ASN A 183 -2.76 24.68 -2.66
C ASN A 183 -4.00 23.91 -2.18
N LYS A 184 -3.82 22.90 -1.33
CA LYS A 184 -4.94 22.17 -0.77
C LYS A 184 -5.25 22.68 0.63
N VAL A 185 -6.47 23.11 0.83
CA VAL A 185 -6.96 23.52 2.14
C VAL A 185 -7.25 22.26 2.94
N PRO A 186 -6.79 22.20 4.21
CA PRO A 186 -7.03 21.05 5.05
C PRO A 186 -8.52 20.73 5.11
N SER A 187 -8.89 19.49 4.85
CA SER A 187 -10.27 19.07 5.08
C SER A 187 -10.58 19.18 6.57
N GLU A 188 -11.83 19.42 6.93
CA GLU A 188 -12.27 19.48 8.33
C GLU A 188 -11.84 18.22 9.11
N LYS A 189 -11.87 17.06 8.45
CA LYS A 189 -11.39 15.78 9.00
C LYS A 189 -9.89 15.78 9.31
N ILE A 190 -9.07 16.40 8.49
CA ILE A 190 -7.61 16.47 8.72
C ILE A 190 -7.27 17.48 9.82
N LEU A 191 -7.98 18.61 9.88
CA LEU A 191 -7.86 19.54 10.99
C LEU A 191 -8.26 18.89 12.33
N ARG A 192 -9.32 18.09 12.32
CA ARG A 192 -9.72 17.32 13.51
C ARG A 192 -8.66 16.27 13.88
N ALA A 193 -8.14 15.55 12.89
CA ALA A 193 -7.09 14.55 13.10
C ALA A 193 -5.82 15.16 13.71
N GLU A 194 -5.40 16.34 13.26
CA GLU A 194 -4.28 17.06 13.84
C GLU A 194 -4.51 17.36 15.32
N LYS A 195 -5.66 17.95 15.68
CA LYS A 195 -6.00 18.25 17.07
C LYS A 195 -6.04 17.02 17.96
N VAL A 196 -6.64 15.94 17.47
CA VAL A 196 -6.70 14.67 18.20
C VAL A 196 -5.28 14.12 18.46
N LEU A 197 -4.42 14.11 17.44
CA LEU A 197 -3.05 13.61 17.60
C LEU A 197 -2.23 14.51 18.53
N ARG A 198 -2.30 15.84 18.36
CA ARG A 198 -1.59 16.79 19.22
C ARG A 198 -2.02 16.65 20.69
N ASN A 199 -3.32 16.63 20.95
CA ASN A 199 -3.86 16.51 22.30
C ASN A 199 -3.55 15.15 22.93
N ALA A 200 -3.59 14.06 22.16
CA ALA A 200 -3.18 12.74 22.62
C ALA A 200 -1.68 12.66 22.93
N ILE A 201 -0.82 13.32 22.15
CA ILE A 201 0.62 13.45 22.47
C ILE A 201 0.80 14.23 23.77
N LEU A 202 0.12 15.36 23.93
CA LEU A 202 0.20 16.15 25.17
C LEU A 202 -0.33 15.41 26.40
N ALA A 203 -1.31 14.51 26.22
CA ALA A 203 -1.82 13.66 27.29
C ALA A 203 -0.87 12.51 27.65
N ARG A 204 -0.36 11.78 26.66
CA ARG A 204 0.42 10.53 26.85
C ARG A 204 1.93 10.73 26.90
N ALA A 205 2.45 11.72 26.17
CA ALA A 205 3.89 11.94 26.01
C ALA A 205 4.22 13.45 25.90
N PRO A 206 3.86 14.28 26.91
CA PRO A 206 4.00 15.74 26.85
C PRO A 206 5.45 16.21 26.63
N HIS A 207 6.43 15.37 26.93
CA HIS A 207 7.85 15.65 26.71
C HIS A 207 8.24 15.71 25.22
N MET A 208 7.41 15.23 24.31
CA MET A 208 7.68 15.25 22.87
C MET A 208 7.50 16.66 22.28
N ILE A 209 6.51 17.43 22.75
CA ILE A 209 6.26 18.82 22.31
C ILE A 209 6.95 19.75 23.29
N ARG A 210 8.08 20.30 22.91
CA ARG A 210 8.90 21.18 23.76
C ARG A 210 9.84 22.06 22.96
N ASP A 211 10.39 23.07 23.63
CA ASP A 211 11.47 23.90 23.08
C ASP A 211 12.76 23.08 22.95
N ARG A 212 13.41 23.21 21.81
CA ARG A 212 14.67 22.50 21.50
C ARG A 212 15.74 23.47 21.01
N LYS A 213 16.96 23.30 21.51
CA LYS A 213 18.12 24.09 21.07
C LYS A 213 18.99 23.28 20.13
N TYR A 214 19.25 23.83 18.94
CA TYR A 214 20.11 23.19 17.95
C TYR A 214 20.90 24.27 17.18
N HIS A 215 22.21 24.15 17.12
CA HIS A 215 23.14 25.11 16.47
C HIS A 215 22.86 26.59 16.82
N LEU A 216 22.81 26.94 18.12
CA LEU A 216 22.59 28.30 18.64
C LEU A 216 21.17 28.88 18.36
N LYS A 217 20.30 28.15 17.72
CA LYS A 217 18.89 28.52 17.46
C LYS A 217 17.96 27.74 18.39
N THR A 218 16.95 28.40 18.93
CA THR A 218 15.91 27.75 19.73
C THR A 218 14.67 27.57 18.87
N TYR A 219 14.21 26.33 18.74
CA TYR A 219 12.96 25.95 18.06
C TYR A 219 11.91 25.73 19.14
N ARG A 220 10.86 26.54 19.13
CA ARG A 220 9.81 26.49 20.15
C ARG A 220 8.80 25.38 19.82
N GLN A 221 8.29 24.71 20.85
CA GLN A 221 7.20 23.74 20.81
C GLN A 221 7.24 22.79 19.60
N CYS A 222 8.37 22.10 19.41
CA CYS A 222 8.57 21.20 18.27
C CYS A 222 8.77 19.75 18.71
N CYS A 223 8.40 18.82 17.80
CA CYS A 223 8.60 17.39 17.91
C CYS A 223 9.75 16.91 17.01
N VAL A 224 10.35 15.78 17.33
CA VAL A 224 11.35 15.12 16.46
C VAL A 224 10.67 14.09 15.57
N GLY A 225 11.03 14.03 14.29
CA GLY A 225 10.43 13.12 13.33
C GLY A 225 10.53 11.64 13.75
N THR A 226 11.68 11.20 14.26
CA THR A 226 11.83 9.82 14.80
C THR A 226 10.95 9.56 16.01
N GLU A 227 10.82 10.52 16.93
CA GLU A 227 9.93 10.40 18.11
C GLU A 227 8.46 10.29 17.67
N LEU A 228 8.04 11.07 16.67
CA LEU A 228 6.69 11.03 16.11
C LEU A 228 6.38 9.66 15.48
N VAL A 229 7.32 9.10 14.70
CA VAL A 229 7.18 7.76 14.11
C VAL A 229 7.12 6.69 15.19
N ASP A 230 8.00 6.73 16.17
CA ASP A 230 8.04 5.76 17.28
C ASP A 230 6.76 5.80 18.11
N TRP A 231 6.24 7.01 18.38
CA TRP A 231 4.99 7.19 19.10
C TRP A 231 3.81 6.58 18.33
N LEU A 232 3.68 6.86 17.04
CA LEU A 232 2.57 6.37 16.22
C LEU A 232 2.52 4.84 16.16
N LEU A 233 3.68 4.19 16.00
CA LEU A 233 3.82 2.73 16.02
C LEU A 233 3.39 2.08 17.35
N GLN A 234 3.43 2.83 18.45
CA GLN A 234 3.03 2.34 19.77
C GLN A 234 1.54 2.51 20.06
N GLN A 235 0.82 3.36 19.30
CA GLN A 235 -0.57 3.71 19.61
C GLN A 235 -1.59 2.71 19.05
N SER A 236 -1.30 2.09 17.91
CA SER A 236 -2.26 1.19 17.27
C SER A 236 -1.57 0.12 16.41
N SER A 237 -2.19 -1.06 16.38
CA SER A 237 -1.77 -2.16 15.50
C SER A 237 -2.09 -1.91 14.02
N CYS A 238 -2.89 -0.88 13.68
CA CYS A 238 -3.13 -0.51 12.29
C CYS A 238 -1.92 0.16 11.62
N VAL A 239 -0.92 0.59 12.40
CA VAL A 239 0.33 1.16 11.88
C VAL A 239 1.36 0.04 11.75
N HIS A 240 1.49 -0.53 10.57
CA HIS A 240 2.23 -1.77 10.36
C HIS A 240 3.76 -1.60 10.21
N SER A 241 4.24 -0.41 9.84
CA SER A 241 5.66 -0.17 9.59
C SER A 241 6.04 1.31 9.78
N ARG A 242 7.35 1.58 9.89
CA ARG A 242 7.87 2.96 9.92
C ARG A 242 7.51 3.74 8.66
N ALA A 243 7.57 3.12 7.50
CA ALA A 243 7.18 3.74 6.22
C ALA A 243 5.68 4.12 6.21
N HIS A 244 4.81 3.27 6.78
CA HIS A 244 3.40 3.56 6.95
C HIS A 244 3.18 4.78 7.88
N ALA A 245 3.88 4.83 9.01
CA ALA A 245 3.84 5.98 9.93
C ALA A 245 4.34 7.27 9.25
N VAL A 246 5.41 7.19 8.45
CA VAL A 246 5.91 8.32 7.63
C VAL A 246 4.83 8.82 6.68
N GLY A 247 4.10 7.93 6.01
CA GLY A 247 2.99 8.29 5.12
C GLY A 247 1.87 9.00 5.85
N MET A 248 1.50 8.56 7.06
CA MET A 248 0.47 9.19 7.87
C MET A 248 0.86 10.62 8.31
N TRP A 249 2.10 10.84 8.74
CA TRP A 249 2.63 12.17 9.06
C TRP A 249 2.76 13.05 7.80
N GLN A 250 3.10 12.44 6.65
CA GLN A 250 3.18 13.14 5.38
C GLN A 250 1.81 13.73 4.96
N VAL A 251 0.70 13.03 5.24
CA VAL A 251 -0.65 13.56 5.00
C VAL A 251 -0.84 14.89 5.73
N LEU A 252 -0.49 14.94 7.02
CA LEU A 252 -0.63 16.16 7.82
C LEU A 252 0.29 17.29 7.32
N LEU A 253 1.49 16.93 6.87
CA LEU A 253 2.43 17.90 6.32
C LEU A 253 1.95 18.45 4.96
N GLU A 254 1.41 17.60 4.07
CA GLU A 254 0.84 18.01 2.78
C GLU A 254 -0.38 18.91 2.93
N GLU A 255 -1.16 18.72 3.99
CA GLU A 255 -2.32 19.56 4.31
C GLU A 255 -1.94 20.83 5.12
N GLY A 256 -0.67 21.01 5.48
CA GLY A 256 -0.17 22.18 6.17
C GLY A 256 -0.57 22.29 7.65
N VAL A 257 -1.05 21.19 8.25
CA VAL A 257 -1.42 21.13 9.69
C VAL A 257 -0.27 20.62 10.57
N LEU A 258 0.77 20.10 9.96
CA LEU A 258 2.08 19.79 10.54
C LEU A 258 3.15 20.41 9.65
N ASN A 259 4.11 21.17 10.18
CA ASN A 259 5.11 21.86 9.37
C ASN A 259 6.52 21.54 9.87
N HIS A 260 7.47 21.39 8.94
CA HIS A 260 8.89 21.35 9.26
C HIS A 260 9.34 22.76 9.68
N VAL A 261 10.11 22.89 10.76
CA VAL A 261 10.47 24.20 11.35
C VAL A 261 11.37 25.07 10.44
N ASP A 262 12.07 24.47 9.49
CA ASP A 262 12.85 25.18 8.47
C ASP A 262 12.23 24.99 7.06
N HIS A 263 10.96 24.60 6.97
CA HIS A 263 10.16 24.43 5.74
C HIS A 263 10.70 23.40 4.74
N GLU A 264 11.35 22.35 5.23
CA GLU A 264 11.61 21.18 4.40
C GLU A 264 10.30 20.47 4.05
N LEU A 265 10.29 19.84 2.87
CA LEU A 265 9.07 19.63 2.11
C LEU A 265 8.43 18.26 2.31
N ASN A 266 9.18 17.30 2.90
CA ASN A 266 8.71 15.96 3.14
C ASN A 266 8.97 15.55 4.59
N PHE A 267 8.04 14.79 5.14
CA PHE A 267 8.24 14.20 6.45
C PHE A 267 9.33 13.13 6.37
N GLN A 268 10.31 13.20 7.27
CA GLN A 268 11.42 12.25 7.34
C GLN A 268 11.52 11.62 8.73
N ASP A 269 11.74 10.31 8.74
CA ASP A 269 12.05 9.55 9.96
C ASP A 269 13.50 9.79 10.38
N LYS A 270 13.81 11.04 10.77
CA LYS A 270 15.13 11.52 11.17
C LYS A 270 15.04 12.50 12.33
N TYR A 271 16.19 12.89 12.86
CA TYR A 271 16.27 13.94 13.87
C TYR A 271 16.06 15.33 13.24
N LEU A 272 14.84 15.56 12.74
CA LEU A 272 14.34 16.81 12.17
C LEU A 272 13.17 17.30 13.03
N PHE A 273 12.94 18.62 13.04
CA PHE A 273 11.95 19.23 13.91
C PHE A 273 10.68 19.59 13.16
N TYR A 274 9.55 19.14 13.68
CA TYR A 274 8.22 19.40 13.16
C TYR A 274 7.36 20.12 14.22
N ARG A 275 6.44 20.95 13.77
CA ARG A 275 5.55 21.69 14.65
C ARG A 275 4.12 21.55 14.16
N PHE A 276 3.21 21.35 15.10
CA PHE A 276 1.78 21.37 14.82
C PHE A 276 1.32 22.81 14.54
N LEU A 277 0.27 22.94 13.75
CA LEU A 277 -0.25 24.25 13.36
C LEU A 277 -0.67 25.07 14.57
N ASP A 278 -1.35 24.45 15.54
CA ASP A 278 -1.79 25.09 16.77
C ASP A 278 -0.61 25.54 17.69
N ASP A 279 0.60 25.02 17.49
CA ASP A 279 1.82 25.38 18.22
C ASP A 279 2.67 26.45 17.50
N GLU A 280 2.21 26.99 16.35
CA GLU A 280 2.93 28.04 15.62
C GLU A 280 2.76 29.42 16.27
N GLU A 281 1.66 29.66 16.99
CA GLU A 281 1.37 30.93 17.68
C GLU A 281 2.13 31.05 19.01
N GLU A 282 2.51 32.27 19.38
CA GLU A 282 3.25 32.53 20.64
C GLU A 282 2.44 32.21 21.89
N ASP A 283 1.11 32.27 21.79
CA ASP A 283 0.15 32.01 22.88
C ASP A 283 -0.62 30.69 22.67
N ALA A 284 0.07 29.64 22.23
CA ALA A 284 -0.55 28.33 22.04
C ALA A 284 -1.25 27.86 23.32
N VAL A 285 -2.57 27.69 23.24
CA VAL A 285 -3.40 27.28 24.39
C VAL A 285 -3.19 25.77 24.61
N LEU A 286 -2.87 25.41 25.85
CA LEU A 286 -2.85 24.02 26.26
C LEU A 286 -4.28 23.46 26.29
N PRO A 287 -4.50 22.23 25.80
CA PRO A 287 -5.82 21.61 25.79
C PRO A 287 -6.33 21.41 27.23
N SER A 288 -7.61 21.65 27.41
CA SER A 288 -8.33 21.37 28.67
C SER A 288 -8.35 19.83 28.92
N ASP A 289 -8.66 19.41 30.12
CA ASP A 289 -8.77 17.99 30.47
C ASP A 289 -9.95 17.31 29.74
N ASP A 290 -11.00 18.06 29.40
CA ASP A 290 -12.10 17.57 28.57
C ASP A 290 -11.65 17.33 27.13
N GLU A 291 -10.89 18.24 26.51
CA GLU A 291 -10.34 18.10 25.16
C GLU A 291 -9.32 16.94 25.07
N LYS A 292 -8.55 16.71 26.14
CA LYS A 292 -7.66 15.55 26.20
C LYS A 292 -8.43 14.23 26.24
N ARG A 293 -9.52 14.17 27.00
CA ARG A 293 -10.38 12.98 27.09
C ARG A 293 -11.08 12.71 25.76
N GLU A 294 -11.63 13.73 25.12
CA GLU A 294 -12.24 13.62 23.80
C GLU A 294 -11.23 13.12 22.76
N ALA A 295 -10.00 13.64 22.78
CA ALA A 295 -8.93 13.18 21.91
C ALA A 295 -8.55 11.71 22.15
N GLU A 296 -8.56 11.23 23.38
CA GLU A 296 -8.34 9.81 23.73
C GLU A 296 -9.44 8.91 23.17
N GLU A 297 -10.70 9.35 23.21
CA GLU A 297 -11.84 8.58 22.66
C GLU A 297 -11.79 8.49 21.13
N GLU A 298 -11.38 9.55 20.46
CA GLU A 298 -11.32 9.64 19.00
C GLU A 298 -10.00 9.11 18.40
N LEU A 299 -8.97 8.86 19.22
CA LEU A 299 -7.63 8.54 18.74
C LEU A 299 -7.60 7.32 17.79
N GLN A 300 -8.28 6.23 18.14
CA GLN A 300 -8.25 5.01 17.35
C GLN A 300 -8.95 5.19 15.99
N GLU A 301 -10.05 5.92 15.94
CA GLU A 301 -10.74 6.25 14.70
C GLU A 301 -9.89 7.15 13.80
N THR A 302 -9.22 8.14 14.40
CA THR A 302 -8.28 9.04 13.72
C THR A 302 -7.09 8.28 13.14
N LEU A 303 -6.50 7.35 13.91
CA LEU A 303 -5.39 6.52 13.43
C LEU A 303 -5.82 5.60 12.29
N LEU A 304 -7.00 5.01 12.37
CA LEU A 304 -7.55 4.18 11.30
C LEU A 304 -7.79 5.00 10.03
N PHE A 305 -8.35 6.20 10.15
CA PHE A 305 -8.56 7.12 9.03
C PHE A 305 -7.22 7.48 8.35
N LEU A 306 -6.22 7.92 9.11
CA LEU A 306 -4.91 8.28 8.57
C LEU A 306 -4.16 7.08 7.99
N SER A 307 -4.36 5.88 8.55
CA SER A 307 -3.74 4.66 8.04
C SER A 307 -4.23 4.27 6.65
N GLN A 308 -5.47 4.64 6.31
CA GLN A 308 -6.05 4.38 4.98
C GLN A 308 -5.51 5.32 3.90
N ILE A 309 -5.23 6.57 4.24
CA ILE A 309 -4.77 7.59 3.27
C ILE A 309 -3.26 7.84 3.28
N GLY A 310 -2.57 7.33 4.30
CA GLY A 310 -1.11 7.48 4.46
C GLY A 310 -0.28 6.89 3.32
N PRO A 311 -0.58 5.67 2.82
CA PRO A 311 0.13 5.06 1.69
C PRO A 311 0.13 5.92 0.44
N ASP A 312 -1.00 6.54 0.08
CA ASP A 312 -1.09 7.45 -1.08
C ASP A 312 -0.19 8.68 -0.93
N ALA A 313 -0.12 9.25 0.26
CA ALA A 313 0.76 10.37 0.54
C ALA A 313 2.24 9.97 0.47
N HIS A 314 2.58 8.78 0.96
CA HIS A 314 3.92 8.22 0.86
C HIS A 314 4.32 7.98 -0.60
N MET A 315 3.43 7.43 -1.41
CA MET A 315 3.66 7.24 -2.84
C MET A 315 3.88 8.59 -3.56
N ARG A 316 3.05 9.61 -3.30
CA ARG A 316 3.24 10.96 -3.87
C ARG A 316 4.60 11.55 -3.49
N MET A 317 5.02 11.38 -2.24
CA MET A 317 6.33 11.81 -1.77
C MET A 317 7.48 11.15 -2.54
N ILE A 318 7.38 9.85 -2.78
CA ILE A 318 8.36 9.08 -3.56
C ILE A 318 8.38 9.54 -5.02
N LEU A 319 7.22 9.70 -5.65
CA LEU A 319 7.09 10.11 -7.06
C LEU A 319 7.57 11.54 -7.34
N ARG A 320 7.61 12.40 -6.31
CA ARG A 320 8.22 13.74 -6.42
C ARG A 320 9.75 13.71 -6.50
N LYS A 321 10.38 12.61 -6.07
CA LYS A 321 11.82 12.43 -6.28
C LYS A 321 12.09 12.25 -7.78
N PRO A 322 13.11 12.90 -8.34
CA PRO A 322 13.56 12.60 -9.69
C PRO A 322 13.82 11.10 -9.87
N PRO A 323 13.49 10.51 -11.02
CA PRO A 323 13.66 9.08 -11.26
C PRO A 323 15.03 8.52 -10.84
N GLY A 324 16.11 9.22 -11.16
CA GLY A 324 17.48 8.80 -10.81
C GLY A 324 17.86 8.89 -9.33
N GLN A 325 16.99 9.45 -8.47
CA GLN A 325 17.20 9.56 -7.02
C GLN A 325 16.33 8.58 -6.21
N ARG A 326 15.48 7.76 -6.89
CA ARG A 326 14.66 6.76 -6.24
C ARG A 326 15.51 5.56 -5.84
N THR A 327 15.32 5.11 -4.59
CA THR A 327 15.96 3.90 -4.08
C THR A 327 15.24 2.64 -4.58
N ALA A 328 15.87 1.47 -4.43
CA ALA A 328 15.21 0.20 -4.77
C ALA A 328 13.91 -0.01 -3.98
N GLU A 329 13.85 0.43 -2.72
CA GLU A 329 12.66 0.39 -1.87
C GLU A 329 11.56 1.33 -2.40
N ASP A 330 11.92 2.54 -2.82
CA ASP A 330 10.99 3.46 -3.48
C ASP A 330 10.35 2.84 -4.73
N LEU A 331 11.14 2.14 -5.56
CA LEU A 331 10.67 1.49 -6.78
C LEU A 331 9.72 0.32 -6.50
N GLU A 332 9.95 -0.46 -5.45
CA GLU A 332 9.02 -1.52 -5.05
C GLU A 332 7.67 -0.96 -4.58
N ILE A 333 7.67 0.13 -3.82
CA ILE A 333 6.43 0.80 -3.38
C ILE A 333 5.62 1.32 -4.58
N ILE A 334 6.29 1.95 -5.55
CA ILE A 334 5.62 2.39 -6.79
C ILE A 334 5.08 1.16 -7.55
N TYR A 335 5.89 0.11 -7.69
CA TYR A 335 5.50 -1.11 -8.40
C TYR A 335 4.25 -1.77 -7.80
N ASP A 336 4.17 -1.87 -6.48
CA ASP A 336 3.02 -2.45 -5.78
C ASP A 336 1.72 -1.68 -6.10
N GLU A 337 1.78 -0.35 -6.14
CA GLU A 337 0.64 0.48 -6.55
C GLU A 337 0.26 0.28 -8.02
N LEU A 338 1.25 0.11 -8.92
CA LEU A 338 0.98 -0.12 -10.34
C LEU A 338 0.24 -1.44 -10.61
N LEU A 339 0.28 -2.40 -9.68
CA LEU A 339 -0.46 -3.67 -9.80
C LEU A 339 -1.98 -3.45 -9.76
N HIS A 340 -2.45 -2.40 -9.10
CA HIS A 340 -3.87 -2.12 -8.87
C HIS A 340 -4.48 -1.15 -9.88
N ILE A 341 -3.68 -0.55 -10.78
CA ILE A 341 -4.16 0.40 -11.77
C ILE A 341 -4.76 -0.33 -12.97
N LYS A 342 -6.04 -0.07 -13.27
CA LYS A 342 -6.81 -0.69 -14.36
C LYS A 342 -6.12 -0.54 -15.72
N ALA A 343 -5.66 0.66 -16.06
CA ALA A 343 -4.98 0.94 -17.33
C ALA A 343 -3.72 0.13 -17.57
N LEU A 344 -3.09 -0.38 -16.49
CA LEU A 344 -1.87 -1.19 -16.53
C LEU A 344 -2.10 -2.68 -16.40
N SER A 345 -3.35 -3.13 -16.29
CA SER A 345 -3.69 -4.55 -16.07
C SER A 345 -3.11 -5.47 -17.15
N HIS A 346 -3.03 -4.99 -18.39
CA HIS A 346 -2.50 -5.72 -19.56
C HIS A 346 -0.96 -5.77 -19.63
N LEU A 347 -0.25 -5.03 -18.79
CA LEU A 347 1.21 -4.98 -18.83
C LEU A 347 1.85 -6.06 -17.95
N SER A 348 2.97 -6.63 -18.44
CA SER A 348 3.76 -7.59 -17.67
C SER A 348 4.42 -6.94 -16.44
N ASN A 349 4.76 -7.75 -15.42
CA ASN A 349 5.43 -7.27 -14.22
C ASN A 349 6.78 -6.61 -14.51
N THR A 350 7.51 -7.10 -15.52
CA THR A 350 8.78 -6.50 -15.95
C THR A 350 8.56 -5.06 -16.45
N VAL A 351 7.56 -4.86 -17.32
CA VAL A 351 7.19 -3.54 -17.84
C VAL A 351 6.74 -2.59 -16.72
N LYS A 352 5.94 -3.08 -15.76
CA LYS A 352 5.51 -2.29 -14.59
C LYS A 352 6.69 -1.85 -13.72
N ARG A 353 7.70 -2.71 -13.54
CA ARG A 353 8.95 -2.35 -12.81
C ARG A 353 9.76 -1.29 -13.55
N GLU A 354 9.85 -1.36 -14.87
CA GLU A 354 10.51 -0.32 -15.67
C GLU A 354 9.75 1.02 -15.60
N LEU A 355 8.42 0.97 -15.66
CA LEU A 355 7.57 2.16 -15.48
C LEU A 355 7.76 2.81 -14.11
N ALA A 356 7.87 2.03 -13.03
CA ALA A 356 8.12 2.56 -11.69
C ALA A 356 9.36 3.47 -11.63
N GLY A 357 10.36 3.19 -12.48
CA GLY A 357 11.60 3.97 -12.59
C GLY A 357 11.45 5.31 -13.31
N VAL A 358 10.39 5.52 -14.10
CA VAL A 358 10.27 6.71 -14.99
C VAL A 358 9.02 7.54 -14.76
N LEU A 359 8.01 7.04 -14.05
CA LEU A 359 6.77 7.74 -13.78
C LEU A 359 7.01 9.07 -13.07
N ILE A 360 6.28 10.10 -13.49
CA ILE A 360 6.32 11.45 -12.92
C ILE A 360 4.93 11.77 -12.36
N PHE A 361 4.87 12.26 -11.14
CA PHE A 361 3.63 12.75 -10.53
C PHE A 361 3.32 14.16 -10.98
N GLU A 362 2.10 14.38 -11.46
CA GLU A 362 1.62 15.69 -11.89
C GLU A 362 0.25 15.97 -11.26
N SER A 363 0.06 17.18 -10.73
CA SER A 363 -1.19 17.59 -10.09
C SER A 363 -1.66 18.94 -10.60
N HIS A 364 -2.97 19.05 -10.80
CA HIS A 364 -3.62 20.27 -11.28
C HIS A 364 -4.78 20.64 -10.35
N ALA A 365 -4.77 21.88 -9.87
CA ALA A 365 -5.66 22.32 -8.80
C ALA A 365 -7.10 22.65 -9.26
N LYS A 366 -7.29 23.05 -10.53
CA LYS A 366 -8.57 23.64 -10.99
C LYS A 366 -9.20 22.87 -12.13
N ALA A 367 -10.52 22.62 -11.99
CA ALA A 367 -11.37 22.18 -13.08
C ALA A 367 -11.30 23.16 -14.26
N GLY A 368 -11.47 22.67 -15.49
CA GLY A 368 -11.36 23.45 -16.70
C GLY A 368 -9.94 23.67 -17.21
N THR A 369 -8.90 23.25 -16.47
CA THR A 369 -7.51 23.25 -16.97
C THR A 369 -7.39 22.31 -18.14
N VAL A 370 -6.76 22.78 -19.24
CA VAL A 370 -6.47 22.00 -20.44
C VAL A 370 -5.09 21.40 -20.29
N LEU A 371 -4.95 20.08 -20.36
CA LEU A 371 -3.66 19.39 -20.29
C LEU A 371 -2.92 19.46 -21.63
N PHE A 372 -3.67 19.25 -22.72
CA PHE A 372 -3.20 19.45 -24.09
C PHE A 372 -4.37 19.64 -25.04
N ASN A 373 -4.14 20.27 -26.19
CA ASN A 373 -5.16 20.53 -27.20
C ASN A 373 -5.10 19.53 -28.35
N GLN A 374 -6.24 19.36 -29.03
CA GLN A 374 -6.31 18.61 -30.28
C GLN A 374 -5.37 19.24 -31.32
N GLY A 375 -4.59 18.43 -32.01
CA GLY A 375 -3.64 18.85 -33.05
C GLY A 375 -2.21 19.12 -32.52
N GLU A 376 -1.99 19.21 -31.21
CA GLU A 376 -0.66 19.31 -30.61
C GLU A 376 0.16 18.03 -30.78
N GLU A 377 1.49 18.14 -30.76
CA GLU A 377 2.38 16.98 -30.77
C GLU A 377 2.21 16.16 -29.46
N GLY A 378 2.20 14.83 -29.58
CA GLY A 378 2.19 13.95 -28.43
C GLY A 378 3.54 13.91 -27.72
N THR A 379 3.63 14.42 -26.51
CA THR A 379 4.85 14.48 -25.71
C THR A 379 4.84 13.53 -24.52
N SER A 380 3.66 13.13 -24.04
CA SER A 380 3.51 12.34 -22.82
C SER A 380 2.23 11.50 -22.85
N TRP A 381 2.26 10.42 -22.09
CA TRP A 381 1.14 9.56 -21.74
C TRP A 381 0.76 9.76 -20.29
N TYR A 382 -0.53 9.69 -19.98
CA TYR A 382 -1.08 9.99 -18.65
C TYR A 382 -2.01 8.89 -18.17
N ILE A 383 -1.95 8.61 -16.86
CA ILE A 383 -2.90 7.77 -16.13
C ILE A 383 -3.56 8.63 -15.05
N ILE A 384 -4.88 8.52 -14.91
CA ILE A 384 -5.64 9.26 -13.90
C ILE A 384 -5.51 8.54 -12.56
N GLN A 385 -4.81 9.15 -11.61
CA GLN A 385 -4.70 8.63 -10.24
C GLN A 385 -5.87 9.13 -9.37
N LYS A 386 -6.33 10.38 -9.61
CA LYS A 386 -7.43 10.99 -8.88
C LYS A 386 -8.18 11.99 -9.75
N GLY A 387 -9.51 11.98 -9.67
CA GLY A 387 -10.40 12.89 -10.39
C GLY A 387 -10.85 12.37 -11.73
N SER A 388 -11.33 13.28 -12.61
CA SER A 388 -11.85 12.92 -13.92
C SER A 388 -11.53 13.99 -14.96
N VAL A 389 -11.47 13.57 -16.24
CA VAL A 389 -11.20 14.46 -17.37
C VAL A 389 -12.23 14.26 -18.49
N ASN A 390 -12.54 15.35 -19.20
CA ASN A 390 -13.38 15.33 -20.39
C ASN A 390 -12.49 15.26 -21.64
N VAL A 391 -12.81 14.34 -22.54
CA VAL A 391 -12.21 14.26 -23.88
C VAL A 391 -13.06 15.12 -24.81
N VAL A 392 -12.47 16.17 -25.36
CA VAL A 392 -13.16 17.17 -26.18
C VAL A 392 -12.61 17.15 -27.61
N ILE A 393 -13.48 16.97 -28.58
CA ILE A 393 -13.13 17.04 -30.00
C ILE A 393 -13.70 18.33 -30.62
N TYR A 394 -12.90 19.04 -31.35
CA TYR A 394 -13.33 20.28 -32.05
C TYR A 394 -14.53 19.99 -32.94
N GLY A 395 -15.57 20.80 -32.82
CA GLY A 395 -16.83 20.66 -33.57
C GLY A 395 -17.82 19.58 -33.03
N LYS A 396 -17.39 18.70 -32.14
CA LYS A 396 -18.25 17.67 -31.52
C LYS A 396 -18.52 17.91 -30.03
N GLY A 397 -17.69 18.76 -29.38
CA GLY A 397 -17.75 18.99 -27.93
C GLY A 397 -17.20 17.83 -27.11
N VAL A 398 -17.74 17.61 -25.90
CA VAL A 398 -17.32 16.51 -25.01
C VAL A 398 -17.82 15.18 -25.58
N VAL A 399 -16.90 14.29 -25.90
CA VAL A 399 -17.19 12.97 -26.48
C VAL A 399 -17.33 11.90 -25.41
N CYS A 400 -16.44 11.92 -24.42
CA CYS A 400 -16.50 11.01 -23.27
C CYS A 400 -15.79 11.63 -22.05
N THR A 401 -16.01 11.03 -20.88
CA THR A 401 -15.31 11.36 -19.64
C THR A 401 -14.50 10.14 -19.19
N LEU A 402 -13.26 10.38 -18.82
CA LEU A 402 -12.35 9.36 -18.25
C LEU A 402 -12.25 9.58 -16.76
N HIS A 403 -12.12 8.48 -16.01
CA HIS A 403 -12.16 8.43 -14.56
C HIS A 403 -10.86 7.83 -13.98
N GLU A 404 -10.76 7.76 -12.67
CA GLU A 404 -9.64 7.15 -11.96
C GLU A 404 -9.36 5.73 -12.48
N GLY A 405 -8.08 5.45 -12.70
CA GLY A 405 -7.59 4.20 -13.28
C GLY A 405 -7.61 4.12 -14.81
N ASP A 406 -8.23 5.06 -15.51
CA ASP A 406 -8.17 5.16 -16.97
C ASP A 406 -6.90 5.91 -17.42
N ASP A 407 -6.50 5.70 -18.69
CA ASP A 407 -5.35 6.36 -19.30
C ASP A 407 -5.74 7.16 -20.55
N PHE A 408 -4.89 8.12 -20.93
CA PHE A 408 -5.09 8.90 -22.14
C PHE A 408 -3.77 9.40 -22.73
N GLY A 409 -3.80 9.75 -24.00
CA GLY A 409 -2.67 10.35 -24.70
C GLY A 409 -1.77 9.35 -25.42
N LYS A 410 -1.93 8.03 -25.25
CA LYS A 410 -1.07 7.01 -25.87
C LYS A 410 -1.18 6.91 -27.40
N LEU A 411 -2.38 7.19 -27.97
CA LEU A 411 -2.59 7.08 -29.41
C LEU A 411 -1.62 7.95 -30.23
N ALA A 412 -1.37 9.17 -29.76
CA ALA A 412 -0.45 10.08 -30.41
C ALA A 412 1.01 9.56 -30.36
N LEU A 413 1.39 8.86 -29.30
CA LEU A 413 2.74 8.31 -29.11
C LEU A 413 2.96 7.02 -29.90
N VAL A 414 1.97 6.10 -29.90
CA VAL A 414 2.04 4.83 -30.63
C VAL A 414 2.09 5.06 -32.14
N ASN A 415 1.23 5.97 -32.64
CA ASN A 415 1.06 6.25 -34.07
C ASN A 415 1.99 7.37 -34.59
N ASP A 416 2.75 8.00 -33.71
CA ASP A 416 3.56 9.20 -34.01
C ASP A 416 2.74 10.28 -34.74
N ALA A 417 1.54 10.56 -34.23
CA ALA A 417 0.53 11.44 -34.79
C ALA A 417 0.16 12.57 -33.81
N PRO A 418 -0.38 13.70 -34.31
CA PRO A 418 -0.91 14.74 -33.44
C PRO A 418 -2.04 14.24 -32.52
N ARG A 419 -2.27 14.96 -31.41
CA ARG A 419 -3.34 14.69 -30.47
C ARG A 419 -4.69 14.66 -31.16
N ALA A 420 -5.46 13.57 -31.03
CA ALA A 420 -6.76 13.40 -31.69
C ALA A 420 -7.89 14.18 -30.99
N ALA A 421 -7.69 14.58 -29.73
CA ALA A 421 -8.65 15.32 -28.92
C ALA A 421 -7.95 16.21 -27.89
N SER A 422 -8.65 17.21 -27.38
CA SER A 422 -8.22 17.98 -26.21
C SER A 422 -8.63 17.28 -24.91
N ILE A 423 -7.83 17.39 -23.86
CA ILE A 423 -8.14 16.87 -22.53
C ILE A 423 -8.30 18.03 -21.56
N VAL A 424 -9.48 18.08 -20.94
CA VAL A 424 -9.89 19.16 -20.02
C VAL A 424 -10.30 18.56 -18.68
N LEU A 425 -9.74 19.07 -17.60
CA LEU A 425 -10.09 18.64 -16.25
C LEU A 425 -11.58 18.92 -15.94
N ARG A 426 -12.30 17.89 -15.44
CA ARG A 426 -13.69 18.03 -15.05
C ARG A 426 -13.83 18.47 -13.58
N GLU A 427 -12.88 18.08 -12.74
CA GLU A 427 -12.88 18.28 -11.29
C GLU A 427 -11.68 19.06 -10.82
N ASP A 428 -11.77 19.63 -9.61
CA ASP A 428 -10.66 20.27 -8.93
C ASP A 428 -9.72 19.19 -8.34
N ASN A 429 -8.43 19.52 -8.20
CA ASN A 429 -7.42 18.67 -7.57
C ASN A 429 -7.26 17.28 -8.22
N CYS A 430 -7.14 17.25 -9.54
CA CYS A 430 -6.82 16.03 -10.28
C CYS A 430 -5.33 15.67 -10.19
N HIS A 431 -5.04 14.38 -10.05
CA HIS A 431 -3.68 13.84 -10.00
C HIS A 431 -3.46 12.85 -11.13
N PHE A 432 -2.27 12.93 -11.73
CA PHE A 432 -1.87 12.10 -12.87
C PHE A 432 -0.50 11.47 -12.65
N LEU A 433 -0.33 10.28 -13.19
CA LEU A 433 0.97 9.68 -13.42
C LEU A 433 1.31 9.90 -14.89
N ARG A 434 2.45 10.53 -15.15
CA ARG A 434 2.91 10.89 -16.50
C ARG A 434 4.14 10.08 -16.88
N VAL A 435 4.19 9.65 -18.13
CA VAL A 435 5.38 9.07 -18.78
C VAL A 435 5.70 9.88 -20.02
N ASP A 436 6.93 10.36 -20.15
CA ASP A 436 7.36 11.16 -21.28
C ASP A 436 7.59 10.30 -22.53
N LYS A 437 7.48 10.92 -23.73
CA LYS A 437 7.55 10.25 -25.04
C LYS A 437 8.78 9.33 -25.21
N GLU A 438 9.95 9.76 -24.74
CA GLU A 438 11.17 8.95 -24.85
C GLU A 438 11.08 7.65 -24.07
N ASP A 439 10.63 7.72 -22.80
CA ASP A 439 10.45 6.55 -21.95
C ASP A 439 9.28 5.68 -22.40
N PHE A 440 8.18 6.28 -22.87
CA PHE A 440 7.07 5.56 -23.46
C PHE A 440 7.53 4.74 -24.68
N ASN A 441 8.29 5.35 -25.60
CA ASN A 441 8.81 4.68 -26.78
C ASN A 441 9.77 3.55 -26.42
N ARG A 442 10.61 3.73 -25.41
CA ARG A 442 11.55 2.72 -24.94
C ARG A 442 10.88 1.52 -24.27
N ILE A 443 9.84 1.78 -23.45
CA ILE A 443 9.25 0.76 -22.56
C ILE A 443 7.96 0.17 -23.14
N LEU A 444 7.09 1.00 -23.73
CA LEU A 444 5.69 0.67 -24.00
C LEU A 444 5.33 0.60 -25.48
N ARG A 445 6.01 1.30 -26.37
CA ARG A 445 5.58 1.41 -27.77
C ARG A 445 5.34 0.05 -28.44
N ASP A 446 6.31 -0.86 -28.31
CA ASP A 446 6.21 -2.20 -28.89
C ASP A 446 5.17 -3.07 -28.17
N VAL A 447 5.00 -2.88 -26.87
CA VAL A 447 4.00 -3.60 -26.06
C VAL A 447 2.60 -3.17 -26.51
N GLU A 448 2.32 -1.88 -26.58
CA GLU A 448 1.03 -1.32 -26.98
C GLU A 448 0.67 -1.65 -28.44
N ALA A 449 1.66 -1.60 -29.35
CA ALA A 449 1.48 -1.99 -30.76
C ALA A 449 1.10 -3.48 -30.93
N ASN A 450 1.51 -4.34 -29.98
CA ASN A 450 1.22 -5.78 -29.98
C ASN A 450 0.08 -6.18 -29.03
N THR A 451 -0.61 -5.24 -28.42
CA THR A 451 -1.77 -5.48 -27.55
C THR A 451 -3.05 -5.54 -28.39
N VAL A 452 -3.84 -6.60 -28.22
CA VAL A 452 -5.15 -6.79 -28.87
C VAL A 452 -6.23 -6.80 -27.80
N CYS A 453 -7.14 -5.81 -27.87
CA CYS A 453 -8.28 -5.71 -26.97
C CYS A 453 -9.55 -6.18 -27.70
N LEU A 454 -10.22 -7.20 -27.16
CA LEU A 454 -11.55 -7.61 -27.58
C LEU A 454 -12.60 -6.88 -26.73
N LYS A 455 -13.55 -6.23 -27.39
CA LYS A 455 -14.58 -5.42 -26.71
C LYS A 455 -15.97 -5.99 -26.95
N GLU A 456 -16.79 -6.00 -25.90
CA GLU A 456 -18.23 -6.23 -25.97
C GLU A 456 -18.93 -5.07 -25.25
N HIS A 457 -19.92 -4.46 -25.89
CA HIS A 457 -20.66 -3.29 -25.35
C HIS A 457 -19.74 -2.15 -24.89
N ASP A 458 -18.69 -1.86 -25.67
CA ASP A 458 -17.64 -0.86 -25.39
C ASP A 458 -16.77 -1.13 -24.17
N GLN A 459 -16.87 -2.31 -23.56
CA GLN A 459 -15.98 -2.75 -22.47
C GLN A 459 -14.95 -3.76 -22.96
N ASP A 460 -13.70 -3.63 -22.50
CA ASP A 460 -12.66 -4.60 -22.80
C ASP A 460 -12.97 -5.91 -22.06
N VAL A 461 -13.35 -6.96 -22.82
CA VAL A 461 -13.67 -8.27 -22.24
C VAL A 461 -12.50 -9.24 -22.27
N LEU A 462 -11.51 -9.03 -23.14
CA LEU A 462 -10.29 -9.83 -23.20
C LEU A 462 -9.16 -9.00 -23.81
N VAL A 463 -8.01 -8.96 -23.13
CA VAL A 463 -6.80 -8.28 -23.58
C VAL A 463 -5.71 -9.33 -23.79
N LEU A 464 -5.15 -9.37 -24.99
CA LEU A 464 -4.13 -10.33 -25.43
C LEU A 464 -2.88 -9.58 -25.87
N GLN A 465 -1.70 -10.13 -25.55
CA GLN A 465 -0.42 -9.68 -26.08
C GLN A 465 0.06 -10.63 -27.16
N LYS A 466 0.31 -10.09 -28.34
CA LYS A 466 0.85 -10.80 -29.50
C LYS A 466 2.38 -10.85 -29.41
N SER A 467 2.97 -12.01 -29.52
CA SER A 467 4.42 -12.21 -29.56
C SER A 467 4.81 -13.14 -30.72
N LEU A 468 5.95 -12.85 -31.36
CA LEU A 468 6.53 -13.71 -32.37
C LEU A 468 7.28 -14.87 -31.69
N ARG A 469 6.92 -16.11 -32.00
CA ARG A 469 7.78 -17.26 -31.66
C ARG A 469 8.84 -17.42 -32.74
N PRO A 470 10.15 -17.40 -32.42
CA PRO A 470 11.17 -17.82 -33.35
C PRO A 470 10.95 -19.32 -33.65
N SER A 471 10.75 -19.67 -34.91
CA SER A 471 10.68 -21.07 -35.31
C SER A 471 12.06 -21.70 -35.18
N SER A 472 12.18 -22.80 -34.42
CA SER A 472 13.43 -23.57 -34.28
C SER A 472 13.81 -24.33 -35.54
N HIS A 473 12.98 -24.29 -36.58
CA HIS A 473 13.24 -24.93 -37.89
C HIS A 473 12.89 -23.97 -39.02
N GLY A 474 13.87 -23.63 -39.81
CA GLY A 474 13.95 -22.55 -40.79
C GLY A 474 12.96 -22.53 -41.97
N ASN A 475 11.84 -23.29 -42.00
CA ASN A 475 10.88 -23.32 -43.11
C ASN A 475 9.39 -23.26 -42.66
N ILE A 476 9.08 -22.88 -41.43
CA ILE A 476 7.67 -22.74 -41.00
C ILE A 476 7.37 -21.27 -40.85
N PRO A 477 6.26 -20.74 -41.41
CA PRO A 477 5.89 -19.34 -41.19
C PRO A 477 5.79 -19.01 -39.71
N ALA A 478 6.31 -17.85 -39.32
CA ALA A 478 6.30 -17.39 -37.94
C ALA A 478 4.86 -17.35 -37.43
N HIS A 479 4.54 -18.17 -36.44
CA HIS A 479 3.24 -18.15 -35.78
C HIS A 479 3.26 -17.19 -34.63
N PHE A 480 2.22 -16.35 -34.57
CA PHE A 480 2.01 -15.46 -33.42
C PHE A 480 1.47 -16.27 -32.24
N LYS A 481 2.04 -16.02 -31.05
CA LYS A 481 1.48 -16.48 -29.78
C LYS A 481 0.71 -15.32 -29.17
N TYR A 482 -0.53 -15.56 -28.77
CA TYR A 482 -1.34 -14.62 -28.01
C TYR A 482 -1.31 -15.07 -26.54
N THR A 483 -0.83 -14.19 -25.67
CA THR A 483 -0.78 -14.41 -24.22
C THR A 483 -1.88 -13.59 -23.57
N VAL A 484 -2.71 -14.21 -22.73
CA VAL A 484 -3.76 -13.53 -21.97
C VAL A 484 -3.13 -12.60 -20.96
N MET A 485 -3.51 -11.33 -20.99
CA MET A 485 -3.06 -10.31 -20.03
C MET A 485 -4.15 -9.99 -19.02
N SER A 486 -5.39 -9.83 -19.46
CA SER A 486 -6.56 -9.62 -18.61
C SER A 486 -7.84 -9.97 -19.36
N GLY A 487 -8.95 -10.16 -18.64
CA GLY A 487 -10.27 -10.40 -19.24
C GLY A 487 -11.32 -10.84 -18.23
N SER A 488 -12.55 -10.96 -18.69
CA SER A 488 -13.58 -11.62 -17.89
C SER A 488 -13.27 -13.11 -17.76
N PRO A 489 -13.59 -13.77 -16.65
CA PRO A 489 -13.30 -15.18 -16.42
C PRO A 489 -13.81 -16.11 -17.53
N GLU A 490 -15.02 -15.84 -18.03
CA GLU A 490 -15.67 -16.60 -19.08
C GLU A 490 -14.90 -16.48 -20.41
N LYS A 491 -14.47 -15.27 -20.77
CA LYS A 491 -13.71 -15.02 -22.00
C LYS A 491 -12.28 -15.55 -21.93
N ILE A 492 -11.67 -15.53 -20.77
CA ILE A 492 -10.38 -16.21 -20.55
C ILE A 492 -10.54 -17.71 -20.76
N LEU A 493 -11.56 -18.33 -20.17
CA LEU A 493 -11.84 -19.76 -20.34
C LEU A 493 -12.10 -20.11 -21.80
N GLU A 494 -12.95 -19.34 -22.51
CA GLU A 494 -13.24 -19.50 -23.92
C GLU A 494 -11.96 -19.46 -24.77
N HIS A 495 -11.14 -18.42 -24.59
CA HIS A 495 -9.86 -18.26 -25.30
C HIS A 495 -8.89 -19.42 -25.03
N LEU A 496 -8.75 -19.86 -23.78
CA LEU A 496 -7.87 -20.97 -23.41
C LEU A 496 -8.32 -22.30 -24.06
N LEU A 497 -9.64 -22.54 -24.11
CA LEU A 497 -10.21 -23.71 -24.79
C LEU A 497 -10.00 -23.64 -26.30
N GLU A 498 -10.24 -22.48 -26.93
CA GLU A 498 -10.08 -22.31 -28.37
C GLU A 498 -8.63 -22.48 -28.85
N THR A 499 -7.70 -21.94 -28.08
CA THR A 499 -6.26 -21.94 -28.43
C THR A 499 -5.55 -23.24 -28.02
N MET A 500 -6.21 -24.11 -27.24
CA MET A 500 -5.64 -25.37 -26.79
C MET A 500 -5.35 -26.29 -28.00
N ARG A 501 -4.07 -26.70 -28.15
CA ARG A 501 -3.62 -27.65 -29.17
C ARG A 501 -3.61 -29.05 -28.58
N LEU A 502 -4.31 -29.97 -29.25
CA LEU A 502 -4.42 -31.37 -28.87
C LEU A 502 -3.36 -32.27 -29.55
N ASP A 503 -2.64 -31.71 -30.53
CA ASP A 503 -1.67 -32.40 -31.40
C ASP A 503 -0.22 -32.31 -30.91
N ILE A 504 0.05 -31.50 -29.89
CA ILE A 504 1.39 -31.24 -29.34
C ILE A 504 1.43 -31.61 -27.86
N HIS A 505 2.49 -32.33 -27.45
CA HIS A 505 2.74 -32.63 -26.02
C HIS A 505 3.15 -31.43 -25.17
N PHE A 506 3.29 -30.24 -25.75
CA PHE A 506 3.67 -29.04 -25.03
C PHE A 506 2.45 -28.41 -24.39
N SER A 507 2.41 -28.45 -23.05
CA SER A 507 1.38 -27.78 -22.24
C SER A 507 1.61 -26.28 -22.20
N ASP A 508 0.56 -25.47 -22.45
CA ASP A 508 0.61 -24.06 -22.14
C ASP A 508 0.45 -23.91 -20.62
N PRO A 509 1.42 -23.26 -19.90
CA PRO A 509 1.34 -23.04 -18.46
C PRO A 509 0.06 -22.31 -18.02
N ALA A 510 -0.49 -21.46 -18.88
CA ALA A 510 -1.71 -20.72 -18.59
C ALA A 510 -2.93 -21.59 -18.28
N LEU A 511 -2.95 -22.83 -18.81
CA LEU A 511 -4.02 -23.79 -18.52
C LEU A 511 -3.93 -24.34 -17.09
N ASP A 512 -2.71 -24.59 -16.61
CA ASP A 512 -2.48 -25.09 -15.26
C ASP A 512 -2.67 -23.94 -14.26
N ASP A 513 -2.23 -22.72 -14.60
CA ASP A 513 -2.46 -21.50 -13.82
C ASP A 513 -3.97 -21.21 -13.68
N PHE A 514 -4.72 -21.30 -14.77
CA PHE A 514 -6.18 -21.12 -14.73
C PHE A 514 -6.83 -22.20 -13.87
N ALA A 515 -6.46 -23.47 -14.05
CA ALA A 515 -7.03 -24.59 -13.31
C ALA A 515 -6.72 -24.50 -11.80
N LEU A 516 -5.60 -23.89 -11.40
CA LEU A 516 -5.25 -23.64 -10.01
C LEU A 516 -6.00 -22.43 -9.44
N MET A 517 -6.08 -21.33 -10.19
CA MET A 517 -6.52 -20.03 -9.69
C MET A 517 -7.99 -19.72 -9.92
N HIS A 518 -8.71 -20.49 -10.75
CA HIS A 518 -10.10 -20.18 -11.09
C HIS A 518 -11.01 -19.97 -9.87
N CYS A 519 -10.76 -20.70 -8.77
CA CYS A 519 -11.57 -20.61 -7.55
C CYS A 519 -11.63 -19.19 -6.97
N VAL A 520 -10.66 -18.32 -7.29
CA VAL A 520 -10.61 -16.92 -6.84
C VAL A 520 -11.63 -16.05 -7.57
N PHE A 521 -11.84 -16.28 -8.87
CA PHE A 521 -12.63 -15.42 -9.74
C PHE A 521 -13.82 -16.13 -10.43
N MET A 522 -13.83 -17.47 -10.45
CA MET A 522 -14.89 -18.29 -11.05
C MET A 522 -15.11 -19.54 -10.17
N PRO A 523 -16.09 -19.53 -9.25
CA PRO A 523 -16.37 -20.71 -8.41
C PRO A 523 -16.85 -21.90 -9.26
N ASN A 524 -16.74 -23.12 -8.71
CA ASN A 524 -17.11 -24.35 -9.41
C ASN A 524 -18.57 -24.34 -9.91
N SER A 525 -19.47 -23.64 -9.22
CA SER A 525 -20.86 -23.43 -9.65
C SER A 525 -21.01 -22.63 -10.95
N GLN A 526 -20.00 -21.86 -11.34
CA GLN A 526 -19.93 -21.12 -12.60
C GLN A 526 -19.04 -21.86 -13.62
N LEU A 527 -17.89 -22.40 -13.18
CA LEU A 527 -16.95 -23.12 -14.04
C LEU A 527 -17.60 -24.36 -14.68
N CYS A 528 -18.28 -25.21 -13.90
CA CYS A 528 -18.87 -26.45 -14.40
C CYS A 528 -19.94 -26.22 -15.49
N PRO A 529 -20.92 -25.31 -15.33
CA PRO A 529 -21.83 -24.95 -16.41
C PRO A 529 -21.15 -24.33 -17.63
N ALA A 530 -20.12 -23.47 -17.44
CA ALA A 530 -19.37 -22.87 -18.54
C ALA A 530 -18.64 -23.92 -19.38
N LEU A 531 -18.02 -24.92 -18.73
CA LEU A 531 -17.39 -26.06 -19.40
C LEU A 531 -18.39 -26.91 -20.18
N LEU A 532 -19.62 -27.08 -19.65
CA LEU A 532 -20.68 -27.79 -20.36
C LEU A 532 -21.19 -27.00 -21.58
N ALA A 533 -21.33 -25.69 -21.46
CA ALA A 533 -21.74 -24.82 -22.56
C ALA A 533 -20.69 -24.76 -23.70
N SER A 534 -19.40 -24.85 -23.37
CA SER A 534 -18.30 -24.82 -24.35
C SER A 534 -18.15 -26.10 -25.18
N GLN A 535 -19.04 -27.07 -25.04
CA GLN A 535 -19.00 -28.33 -25.81
C GLN A 535 -19.53 -28.22 -27.26
N GLY A 536 -20.07 -27.06 -27.63
CA GLY A 536 -20.73 -26.85 -28.92
C GLY A 536 -22.19 -27.35 -28.95
N SER A 537 -22.97 -26.76 -29.84
CA SER A 537 -24.38 -27.14 -30.04
C SER A 537 -24.50 -28.41 -30.92
N GLU A 538 -25.63 -29.13 -30.83
CA GLU A 538 -25.91 -30.28 -31.71
C GLU A 538 -25.99 -29.91 -33.19
N GLN A 539 -26.12 -28.64 -33.51
CA GLN A 539 -26.22 -28.09 -34.86
C GLN A 539 -24.88 -27.73 -35.49
N GLU A 540 -23.78 -27.77 -34.73
CA GLU A 540 -22.43 -27.52 -35.25
C GLU A 540 -21.83 -28.76 -35.94
N ARG A 541 -20.87 -28.52 -36.88
CA ARG A 541 -20.17 -29.61 -37.54
C ARG A 541 -19.62 -30.60 -36.54
N LEU A 542 -19.88 -31.88 -36.76
CA LEU A 542 -19.50 -32.99 -35.86
C LEU A 542 -18.02 -32.94 -35.45
N ASP A 543 -17.12 -32.61 -36.40
CA ASP A 543 -15.68 -32.48 -36.14
C ASP A 543 -15.32 -31.37 -35.15
N TYR A 544 -16.04 -30.22 -35.22
CA TYR A 544 -15.84 -29.10 -34.31
C TYR A 544 -16.31 -29.46 -32.90
N SER A 545 -17.49 -30.06 -32.79
CA SER A 545 -18.05 -30.50 -31.50
C SER A 545 -17.14 -31.56 -30.82
N VAL A 546 -16.57 -32.51 -31.57
CA VAL A 546 -15.64 -33.53 -31.06
C VAL A 546 -14.36 -32.87 -30.58
N ALA A 547 -13.80 -31.90 -31.32
CA ALA A 547 -12.60 -31.17 -30.91
C ALA A 547 -12.83 -30.36 -29.63
N SER A 548 -13.96 -29.64 -29.53
CA SER A 548 -14.33 -28.84 -28.33
C SER A 548 -14.49 -29.74 -27.10
N LYS A 549 -15.20 -30.88 -27.22
CA LYS A 549 -15.34 -31.87 -26.15
C LYS A 549 -13.99 -32.44 -25.68
N ARG A 550 -13.04 -32.66 -26.60
CA ARG A 550 -11.69 -33.10 -26.23
C ARG A 550 -10.91 -32.04 -25.48
N ARG A 551 -11.04 -30.78 -25.87
CA ARG A 551 -10.39 -29.64 -25.15
C ARG A 551 -10.94 -29.50 -23.76
N VAL A 552 -12.28 -29.48 -23.59
CA VAL A 552 -12.92 -29.44 -22.28
C VAL A 552 -12.49 -30.64 -21.41
N LEU A 553 -12.43 -31.84 -21.97
CA LEU A 553 -11.91 -33.00 -21.24
C LEU A 553 -10.46 -32.83 -20.80
N SER A 554 -9.59 -32.35 -21.68
CA SER A 554 -8.18 -32.12 -21.35
C SER A 554 -8.04 -31.13 -20.21
N LEU A 555 -8.83 -30.02 -20.20
CA LEU A 555 -8.84 -29.05 -19.12
C LEU A 555 -9.41 -29.65 -17.82
N ALA A 556 -10.52 -30.39 -17.89
CA ALA A 556 -11.13 -31.03 -16.72
C ALA A 556 -10.20 -32.07 -16.07
N LEU A 557 -9.44 -32.84 -16.87
CA LEU A 557 -8.45 -33.78 -16.34
C LEU A 557 -7.27 -33.06 -15.67
N ARG A 558 -6.81 -31.94 -16.22
CA ARG A 558 -5.75 -31.11 -15.60
C ARG A 558 -6.24 -30.54 -14.29
N TRP A 559 -7.43 -29.97 -14.30
CA TRP A 559 -8.10 -29.45 -13.10
C TRP A 559 -8.21 -30.55 -12.02
N ALA A 560 -8.70 -31.75 -12.38
CA ALA A 560 -8.79 -32.88 -11.46
C ALA A 560 -7.41 -33.32 -10.95
N ALA A 561 -6.38 -33.31 -11.78
CA ALA A 561 -5.02 -33.64 -11.39
C ALA A 561 -4.42 -32.65 -10.39
N LEU A 562 -4.67 -31.35 -10.59
CA LEU A 562 -4.18 -30.30 -9.70
C LEU A 562 -4.98 -30.26 -8.37
N GLN A 563 -6.29 -30.45 -8.43
CA GLN A 563 -7.16 -30.45 -7.21
C GLN A 563 -6.96 -31.72 -6.37
N GLY A 564 -6.66 -32.85 -6.98
CA GLY A 564 -6.50 -34.13 -6.27
C GLY A 564 -7.74 -34.47 -5.43
N HIS A 565 -7.53 -34.84 -4.18
CA HIS A 565 -8.61 -35.24 -3.27
C HIS A 565 -9.53 -34.07 -2.85
N HIS A 566 -9.09 -32.81 -2.99
CA HIS A 566 -9.93 -31.64 -2.68
C HIS A 566 -11.16 -31.52 -3.60
N LEU A 567 -11.09 -32.10 -4.77
CA LEU A 567 -12.22 -32.13 -5.69
C LEU A 567 -13.41 -32.96 -5.14
N LEU A 568 -13.11 -33.98 -4.35
CA LEU A 568 -14.13 -34.83 -3.71
C LEU A 568 -14.91 -34.10 -2.59
N GLU A 569 -14.44 -32.92 -2.20
CA GLU A 569 -15.04 -32.08 -1.17
C GLU A 569 -16.11 -31.15 -1.74
N ASP A 570 -16.27 -31.07 -3.06
CA ASP A 570 -17.20 -30.16 -3.76
C ASP A 570 -18.25 -30.96 -4.55
N ASP A 571 -19.47 -30.99 -4.05
CA ASP A 571 -20.59 -31.74 -4.67
C ASP A 571 -20.87 -31.28 -6.12
N THR A 572 -20.66 -30.00 -6.43
CA THR A 572 -20.88 -29.45 -7.78
C THR A 572 -19.84 -30.01 -8.76
N ALA A 573 -18.58 -29.99 -8.33
CA ALA A 573 -17.46 -30.53 -9.12
C ALA A 573 -17.59 -32.05 -9.29
N LEU A 574 -17.94 -32.74 -8.23
CA LEU A 574 -18.14 -34.20 -8.24
C LEU A 574 -19.27 -34.58 -9.20
N SER A 575 -20.43 -33.92 -9.08
CA SER A 575 -21.59 -34.16 -9.97
C SER A 575 -21.27 -33.83 -11.43
N PHE A 576 -20.49 -32.79 -11.70
CA PHE A 576 -20.01 -32.46 -13.05
C PHE A 576 -19.13 -33.58 -13.59
N LEU A 577 -18.15 -34.04 -12.83
CA LEU A 577 -17.24 -35.10 -13.24
C LEU A 577 -17.95 -36.43 -13.47
N GLU A 578 -18.90 -36.81 -12.60
CA GLU A 578 -19.69 -38.03 -12.75
C GLU A 578 -20.51 -37.99 -14.04
N LYS A 579 -21.23 -36.89 -14.31
CA LYS A 579 -21.96 -36.72 -15.56
C LYS A 579 -21.05 -36.73 -16.77
N TYR A 580 -19.90 -36.05 -16.66
CA TYR A 580 -18.97 -35.95 -17.75
C TYR A 580 -18.29 -37.26 -18.06
N PHE A 581 -17.85 -38.03 -17.03
CA PHE A 581 -17.27 -39.36 -17.21
C PHE A 581 -18.29 -40.39 -17.73
N ALA A 582 -19.53 -40.35 -17.28
CA ALA A 582 -20.57 -41.19 -17.81
C ALA A 582 -20.77 -41.01 -19.35
N MET A 583 -20.75 -39.74 -19.77
CA MET A 583 -20.82 -39.38 -21.19
C MET A 583 -19.55 -39.81 -21.95
N PHE A 584 -18.38 -39.79 -21.30
CA PHE A 584 -17.09 -40.10 -21.89
C PHE A 584 -16.74 -41.60 -21.95
N ILE A 585 -17.27 -42.41 -21.03
CA ILE A 585 -17.11 -43.88 -21.13
C ILE A 585 -17.61 -44.38 -22.48
N CYS A 586 -18.67 -43.80 -23.03
CA CYS A 586 -19.15 -44.11 -24.39
C CYS A 586 -18.17 -43.65 -25.49
N ILE A 587 -17.41 -42.56 -25.27
CA ILE A 587 -16.42 -42.06 -26.26
C ILE A 587 -15.03 -42.67 -26.04
N TRP A 588 -14.67 -43.08 -24.82
CA TRP A 588 -13.37 -43.66 -24.48
C TRP A 588 -13.17 -45.07 -25.08
N PHE A 589 -14.24 -45.85 -25.32
CA PHE A 589 -14.18 -47.09 -26.06
C PHE A 589 -13.75 -46.86 -27.51
N LEU A 590 -13.87 -45.64 -28.04
CA LEU A 590 -13.45 -45.28 -29.40
C LEU A 590 -12.01 -44.78 -29.52
N PHE A 591 -11.34 -44.40 -28.40
CA PHE A 591 -10.00 -43.79 -28.43
C PHE A 591 -9.05 -44.30 -27.34
N SER A 592 -8.46 -45.48 -27.59
CA SER A 592 -7.50 -46.15 -26.67
C SER A 592 -6.11 -45.51 -26.54
N GLN A 593 -5.92 -44.24 -26.86
CA GLN A 593 -4.58 -43.62 -26.90
C GLN A 593 -4.18 -42.80 -25.63
N HIS A 594 -4.99 -42.69 -24.61
CA HIS A 594 -4.62 -41.92 -23.38
C HIS A 594 -4.06 -42.75 -22.21
N LYS A 595 -3.35 -43.86 -22.51
CA LYS A 595 -2.64 -44.62 -21.48
C LYS A 595 -1.52 -43.85 -20.74
N VAL A 596 -1.07 -42.73 -21.28
CA VAL A 596 0.06 -41.97 -20.68
C VAL A 596 -0.37 -41.13 -19.47
N LEU A 597 -1.57 -40.52 -19.51
CA LEU A 597 -2.07 -39.72 -18.38
C LEU A 597 -2.45 -40.59 -17.19
N LEU A 598 -3.07 -41.74 -17.38
CA LEU A 598 -3.39 -42.71 -16.33
C LEU A 598 -2.14 -43.31 -15.67
N ARG A 599 -1.00 -43.43 -16.38
CA ARG A 599 0.27 -43.86 -15.77
C ARG A 599 0.89 -42.85 -14.85
N GLN A 600 0.63 -41.56 -15.03
CA GLN A 600 1.06 -40.52 -14.05
C GLN A 600 0.29 -40.63 -12.73
N PHE A 601 -0.97 -41.11 -12.77
CA PHE A 601 -1.78 -41.37 -11.55
C PHE A 601 -1.41 -42.69 -10.86
N SER A 602 -0.82 -43.64 -11.55
CA SER A 602 -0.56 -45.01 -11.03
C SER A 602 0.89 -45.31 -10.69
N SER A 603 1.84 -44.39 -10.91
CA SER A 603 3.20 -44.54 -10.41
C SER A 603 3.28 -44.27 -8.94
N GLY A 604 2.71 -45.21 -8.13
CA GLY A 604 3.02 -45.34 -6.73
C GLY A 604 4.49 -45.71 -6.56
N GLU A 605 5.38 -44.74 -6.58
CA GLU A 605 6.69 -44.92 -6.00
C GLU A 605 6.54 -45.09 -4.49
N GLU A 606 7.09 -46.19 -3.97
CA GLU A 606 7.30 -46.42 -2.55
C GLU A 606 8.00 -45.20 -1.89
N ARG A 607 7.23 -44.31 -1.34
CA ARG A 607 7.76 -43.17 -0.60
C ARG A 607 7.95 -43.60 0.84
N LEU A 608 9.21 -43.61 1.30
CA LEU A 608 9.61 -43.56 2.69
C LEU A 608 8.55 -42.82 3.52
N ALA A 609 8.19 -43.32 4.71
CA ALA A 609 7.10 -42.86 5.55
C ALA A 609 7.09 -41.32 5.69
N LYS A 610 6.51 -40.66 4.73
CA LYS A 610 6.29 -39.21 4.73
C LYS A 610 5.16 -38.89 5.71
N LYS A 611 5.30 -37.81 6.45
CA LYS A 611 4.19 -37.28 7.22
C LYS A 611 3.01 -37.06 6.26
N GLN A 612 1.85 -37.62 6.59
CA GLN A 612 0.69 -37.45 5.73
C GLN A 612 0.14 -36.05 5.86
N PRO A 613 -0.27 -35.40 4.76
CA PRO A 613 -0.91 -34.09 4.82
C PRO A 613 -2.21 -34.17 5.62
N ILE A 614 -2.51 -33.14 6.39
CA ILE A 614 -3.76 -32.98 7.09
C ILE A 614 -4.83 -32.63 6.05
N ARG A 615 -5.94 -33.38 6.01
CA ARG A 615 -7.05 -33.17 5.09
C ARG A 615 -8.19 -32.39 5.77
N SER A 616 -9.01 -31.75 5.00
CA SER A 616 -10.12 -30.93 5.50
C SER A 616 -11.12 -31.71 6.36
N PHE A 617 -11.34 -32.99 6.05
CA PHE A 617 -12.28 -33.88 6.79
C PHE A 617 -11.62 -34.69 7.91
N ASP A 618 -10.32 -34.58 8.09
CA ASP A 618 -9.67 -35.28 9.18
C ASP A 618 -10.19 -34.73 10.52
N ASP A 619 -10.45 -35.63 11.46
CA ASP A 619 -10.76 -35.26 12.83
C ASP A 619 -9.48 -34.99 13.60
N ILE A 620 -9.47 -33.89 14.33
CA ILE A 620 -8.40 -33.52 15.25
C ILE A 620 -8.86 -33.61 16.71
N LEU A 621 -7.92 -33.95 17.56
CA LEU A 621 -8.12 -33.89 19.02
C LEU A 621 -7.68 -32.49 19.47
N LEU A 622 -8.66 -31.68 19.85
CA LEU A 622 -8.44 -30.31 20.28
C LEU A 622 -8.54 -30.20 21.77
N LYS A 623 -7.49 -29.70 22.42
CA LYS A 623 -7.44 -29.42 23.83
C LYS A 623 -7.95 -28.01 24.09
N VAL A 624 -9.01 -27.90 24.89
CA VAL A 624 -9.61 -26.60 25.24
C VAL A 624 -9.60 -26.47 26.77
N TYR A 625 -9.09 -25.36 27.27
CA TYR A 625 -8.93 -25.07 28.70
C TYR A 625 -10.11 -24.23 29.20
N CYS A 626 -10.45 -24.45 30.46
CA CYS A 626 -11.44 -23.68 31.22
C CYS A 626 -10.75 -22.56 32.03
N SER A 627 -11.55 -21.67 32.60
CA SER A 627 -11.05 -20.55 33.43
C SER A 627 -10.31 -21.00 34.70
N ASP A 628 -10.58 -22.19 35.21
CA ASP A 628 -9.90 -22.83 36.36
C ASP A 628 -8.63 -23.59 35.96
N HIS A 629 -8.16 -23.48 34.75
CA HIS A 629 -7.03 -24.18 34.14
C HIS A 629 -7.22 -25.70 33.96
N THR A 630 -8.40 -26.24 34.23
CA THR A 630 -8.75 -27.59 33.78
C THR A 630 -8.92 -27.58 32.26
N TYR A 631 -8.87 -28.76 31.65
CA TYR A 631 -9.07 -28.86 30.21
C TYR A 631 -9.97 -30.03 29.84
N THR A 632 -10.60 -29.88 28.70
CA THR A 632 -11.29 -30.99 28.04
C THR A 632 -10.67 -31.21 26.66
N THR A 633 -10.65 -32.48 26.23
CA THR A 633 -10.20 -32.83 24.88
C THR A 633 -11.42 -33.19 24.06
N ILE A 634 -11.69 -32.46 23.01
CA ILE A 634 -12.79 -32.69 22.06
C ILE A 634 -12.24 -33.25 20.75
N ARG A 635 -13.07 -34.02 20.06
CA ARG A 635 -12.79 -34.49 18.70
C ARG A 635 -13.67 -33.71 17.76
N VAL A 636 -13.05 -32.95 16.84
CA VAL A 636 -13.74 -32.08 15.90
C VAL A 636 -13.06 -32.15 14.52
N PRO A 637 -13.79 -31.92 13.43
CA PRO A 637 -13.19 -31.79 12.10
C PRO A 637 -12.18 -30.65 12.04
N VAL A 638 -11.19 -30.74 11.14
CA VAL A 638 -10.19 -29.68 10.87
C VAL A 638 -10.88 -28.35 10.52
N LEU A 639 -12.01 -28.41 9.81
CA LEU A 639 -12.80 -27.22 9.41
C LEU A 639 -13.84 -26.78 10.45
N ALA A 640 -13.82 -27.34 11.67
CA ALA A 640 -14.79 -26.98 12.69
C ALA A 640 -14.82 -25.48 12.95
N THR A 641 -16.02 -24.92 13.01
CA THR A 641 -16.27 -23.52 13.36
C THR A 641 -16.15 -23.27 14.86
N GLY A 642 -15.93 -22.01 15.25
CA GLY A 642 -15.93 -21.63 16.67
C GLY A 642 -17.20 -22.07 17.39
N ARG A 643 -18.36 -22.03 16.74
CA ARG A 643 -19.66 -22.50 17.29
C ARG A 643 -19.67 -24.01 17.52
N GLU A 644 -19.15 -24.80 16.57
CA GLU A 644 -19.08 -26.26 16.70
C GLU A 644 -18.13 -26.66 17.82
N VAL A 645 -17.01 -25.99 17.97
CA VAL A 645 -16.04 -26.18 19.04
C VAL A 645 -16.67 -25.84 20.41
N THR A 646 -17.33 -24.68 20.53
CA THR A 646 -17.99 -24.30 21.79
C THR A 646 -19.15 -25.23 22.13
N ALA A 647 -19.95 -25.67 21.16
CA ALA A 647 -21.02 -26.65 21.38
C ALA A 647 -20.46 -27.99 21.86
N ALA A 648 -19.41 -28.53 21.22
CA ALA A 648 -18.78 -29.79 21.64
C ALA A 648 -18.15 -29.69 23.01
N VAL A 649 -17.64 -28.52 23.42
CA VAL A 649 -17.14 -28.33 24.81
C VAL A 649 -18.30 -28.23 25.81
N ALA A 650 -19.36 -27.48 25.50
CA ALA A 650 -20.54 -27.33 26.34
C ALA A 650 -21.21 -28.67 26.62
N ASP A 651 -21.41 -29.49 25.58
CA ASP A 651 -21.96 -30.86 25.73
C ASP A 651 -21.10 -31.72 26.64
N LYS A 652 -19.78 -31.64 26.50
CA LYS A 652 -18.88 -32.47 27.33
C LYS A 652 -18.75 -31.99 28.75
N LEU A 653 -18.90 -30.71 29.01
CA LEU A 653 -18.89 -30.11 30.36
C LEU A 653 -20.29 -30.13 31.01
N GLY A 654 -21.37 -30.42 30.25
CA GLY A 654 -22.74 -30.33 30.73
C GLY A 654 -23.17 -28.91 31.06
N SER A 655 -22.58 -27.90 30.42
CA SER A 655 -22.88 -26.49 30.63
C SER A 655 -24.05 -26.03 29.76
N THR A 656 -24.98 -25.28 30.35
CA THR A 656 -26.09 -24.63 29.64
C THR A 656 -25.84 -23.14 29.41
N GLU A 657 -24.69 -22.60 29.85
CA GLU A 657 -24.29 -21.22 29.71
C GLU A 657 -23.73 -20.95 28.32
N GLU A 658 -23.87 -19.69 27.85
CA GLU A 658 -23.23 -19.23 26.62
C GLU A 658 -21.72 -19.10 26.84
N LEU A 659 -20.96 -19.96 26.18
CA LEU A 659 -19.51 -20.01 26.27
C LEU A 659 -18.84 -19.22 25.15
N LEU A 660 -17.82 -18.44 25.50
CA LEU A 660 -16.93 -17.74 24.57
C LEU A 660 -15.67 -18.57 24.32
N LEU A 661 -15.26 -18.69 23.07
CA LEU A 661 -13.99 -19.32 22.68
C LEU A 661 -12.90 -18.24 22.52
N ILE A 662 -11.78 -18.42 23.23
CA ILE A 662 -10.72 -17.44 23.35
C ILE A 662 -9.37 -18.07 22.98
N ASN A 663 -8.65 -17.41 22.09
CA ASN A 663 -7.23 -17.66 21.87
C ASN A 663 -6.44 -16.81 22.87
N LEU A 664 -5.81 -17.45 23.86
CA LEU A 664 -5.01 -16.80 24.89
C LEU A 664 -3.53 -16.97 24.60
N SER A 665 -2.84 -15.86 24.39
CA SER A 665 -1.39 -15.84 24.15
C SER A 665 -0.58 -15.99 25.43
N ALA A 666 0.70 -16.30 25.32
CA ALA A 666 1.64 -16.33 26.46
C ALA A 666 1.86 -14.94 27.10
N SER A 667 1.55 -13.85 26.38
CA SER A 667 1.60 -12.48 26.90
C SER A 667 0.36 -12.08 27.68
N GLY A 668 -0.68 -12.93 27.72
CA GLY A 668 -1.97 -12.64 28.35
C GLY A 668 -2.97 -11.91 27.42
N GLU A 669 -2.65 -11.75 26.16
CA GLU A 669 -3.55 -11.17 25.16
C GLU A 669 -4.69 -12.14 24.87
N LYS A 670 -5.93 -11.64 24.92
CA LYS A 670 -7.16 -12.41 24.78
C LYS A 670 -7.85 -12.05 23.46
N GLN A 671 -7.84 -12.96 22.51
CA GLN A 671 -8.54 -12.81 21.25
C GLN A 671 -9.82 -13.67 21.28
N ILE A 672 -10.98 -13.00 21.28
CA ILE A 672 -12.27 -13.69 21.19
C ILE A 672 -12.46 -14.16 19.76
N LEU A 673 -12.66 -15.46 19.55
CA LEU A 673 -12.92 -16.06 18.26
C LEU A 673 -14.43 -15.98 17.96
N LYS A 674 -14.74 -15.62 16.71
CA LYS A 674 -16.13 -15.48 16.27
C LYS A 674 -16.77 -16.87 16.08
N PRO A 675 -18.08 -17.02 16.29
CA PRO A 675 -18.78 -18.30 16.10
C PRO A 675 -18.62 -18.90 14.70
N ASN A 676 -18.41 -18.06 13.68
CA ASN A 676 -18.27 -18.48 12.29
C ASN A 676 -16.81 -18.66 11.84
N ASP A 677 -15.84 -18.39 12.72
CA ASP A 677 -14.42 -18.60 12.38
C ASP A 677 -14.16 -20.09 12.21
N VAL A 678 -13.63 -20.48 11.06
CA VAL A 678 -13.29 -21.88 10.73
C VAL A 678 -11.86 -22.21 11.13
N SER A 679 -11.59 -23.49 11.43
CA SER A 679 -10.25 -23.98 11.73
C SER A 679 -9.57 -23.21 12.87
N VAL A 680 -10.28 -23.01 13.97
CA VAL A 680 -9.91 -22.15 15.10
C VAL A 680 -8.52 -22.43 15.70
N PHE A 681 -8.03 -23.67 15.58
CA PHE A 681 -6.70 -24.06 16.06
C PHE A 681 -5.55 -23.45 15.24
N GLN A 682 -5.82 -22.99 14.03
CA GLN A 682 -4.83 -22.36 13.15
C GLN A 682 -4.49 -20.92 13.59
N SER A 683 -5.37 -20.28 14.33
CA SER A 683 -5.15 -18.93 14.87
C SER A 683 -4.16 -18.89 16.05
N LEU A 684 -3.80 -20.07 16.60
CA LEU A 684 -2.95 -20.17 17.78
C LEU A 684 -1.48 -19.83 17.46
N GLY A 685 -0.89 -18.90 18.22
CA GLY A 685 0.55 -18.65 18.25
C GLY A 685 1.36 -19.89 18.71
N VAL A 686 2.69 -19.76 18.82
CA VAL A 686 3.56 -20.90 19.18
C VAL A 686 3.17 -21.48 20.53
N ASN A 687 3.02 -20.64 21.56
CA ASN A 687 2.57 -21.02 22.89
C ASN A 687 1.12 -20.62 23.19
N GLY A 688 0.34 -20.20 22.18
CA GLY A 688 -1.08 -19.88 22.32
C GLY A 688 -1.91 -21.11 22.71
N ARG A 689 -2.98 -20.92 23.49
CA ARG A 689 -3.91 -21.98 23.90
C ARG A 689 -5.34 -21.52 23.73
N LEU A 690 -6.22 -22.49 23.41
CA LEU A 690 -7.66 -22.26 23.36
C LEU A 690 -8.26 -22.38 24.77
N PHE A 691 -9.01 -21.34 25.13
CA PHE A 691 -9.79 -21.31 26.37
C PHE A 691 -11.27 -21.16 26.04
N VAL A 692 -12.08 -21.65 26.97
CA VAL A 692 -13.52 -21.45 26.99
C VAL A 692 -13.91 -20.87 28.32
N CYS A 693 -14.73 -19.83 28.33
CA CYS A 693 -15.26 -19.24 29.55
C CYS A 693 -16.60 -18.54 29.31
N SER A 694 -17.33 -18.24 30.38
CA SER A 694 -18.46 -17.30 30.31
C SER A 694 -17.96 -15.86 30.15
N ARG A 695 -18.86 -14.96 29.78
CA ARG A 695 -18.52 -13.54 29.57
C ARG A 695 -17.99 -12.87 30.85
N GLU A 696 -18.49 -13.28 32.01
CA GLU A 696 -18.06 -12.74 33.30
C GLU A 696 -16.65 -13.19 33.71
N GLN A 697 -16.20 -14.35 33.22
CA GLN A 697 -14.90 -14.92 33.53
C GLN A 697 -13.78 -14.42 32.60
N LEU A 698 -14.11 -13.67 31.53
CA LEU A 698 -13.16 -13.28 30.53
C LEU A 698 -11.96 -12.51 31.11
N ASP A 699 -12.21 -11.56 32.03
CA ASP A 699 -11.17 -10.73 32.62
C ASP A 699 -10.24 -11.49 33.55
N SER A 700 -10.74 -12.57 34.15
CA SER A 700 -9.98 -13.42 35.09
C SER A 700 -9.04 -14.44 34.42
N LEU A 701 -9.14 -14.62 33.09
CA LEU A 701 -8.30 -15.57 32.37
C LEU A 701 -6.81 -15.15 32.40
N ASN A 702 -5.97 -16.09 32.82
CA ASN A 702 -4.53 -15.93 32.85
C ASN A 702 -3.85 -17.07 32.07
N PRO A 703 -2.67 -16.82 31.45
CA PRO A 703 -1.92 -17.86 30.77
C PRO A 703 -1.53 -19.01 31.71
N LEU A 704 -1.46 -20.20 31.14
CA LEU A 704 -0.95 -21.37 31.85
C LEU A 704 0.54 -21.23 32.11
N PRO A 705 1.10 -21.78 33.19
CA PRO A 705 2.56 -21.83 33.41
C PRO A 705 3.34 -22.46 32.26
N GLU A 706 2.72 -23.43 31.56
CA GLU A 706 3.30 -24.08 30.36
C GLU A 706 3.49 -23.12 29.17
N GLN A 707 2.72 -22.01 29.10
CA GLN A 707 2.80 -21.02 28.04
C GLN A 707 3.99 -20.05 28.21
N GLU A 708 4.55 -19.94 29.42
CA GLU A 708 5.70 -19.07 29.69
C GLU A 708 6.96 -19.53 28.97
N GLY A 709 7.03 -20.82 28.62
CA GLY A 709 8.19 -21.41 27.97
C GLY A 709 9.26 -21.88 28.97
N PRO A 710 10.48 -22.22 28.50
CA PRO A 710 11.56 -22.75 29.35
C PRO A 710 12.13 -21.69 30.28
N SER A 711 12.45 -22.09 31.52
CA SER A 711 13.18 -21.24 32.49
C SER A 711 14.70 -21.32 32.36
N THR A 712 15.20 -22.36 31.70
CA THR A 712 16.62 -22.63 31.47
C THR A 712 16.87 -22.97 30.00
N GLY A 713 17.99 -22.47 29.45
CA GLY A 713 18.40 -22.79 28.08
C GLY A 713 18.91 -24.23 27.93
N SER A 714 18.86 -24.75 26.72
CA SER A 714 19.28 -26.11 26.35
C SER A 714 20.81 -26.21 26.07
N MET A 715 21.61 -25.25 26.49
CA MET A 715 23.02 -25.05 26.13
C MET A 715 23.85 -26.31 26.32
N SER A 716 23.66 -27.07 27.41
CA SER A 716 24.45 -28.24 27.72
C SER A 716 24.31 -29.37 26.68
N SER A 717 23.13 -29.62 26.19
CA SER A 717 22.88 -30.62 25.14
C SER A 717 23.15 -30.03 23.75
N PHE A 718 22.81 -28.76 23.56
CA PHE A 718 23.00 -28.05 22.29
C PHE A 718 24.47 -27.91 21.88
N GLU A 719 25.39 -27.68 22.85
CA GLU A 719 26.82 -27.58 22.55
C GLU A 719 27.42 -28.89 22.00
N LEU A 720 26.88 -30.04 22.44
CA LEU A 720 27.37 -31.35 22.03
C LEU A 720 26.97 -31.76 20.62
N MET A 721 25.93 -31.13 20.08
CA MET A 721 25.41 -31.43 18.73
C MET A 721 26.21 -30.71 17.65
N SER A 722 26.50 -31.38 16.54
CA SER A 722 27.15 -30.79 15.38
C SER A 722 26.24 -29.75 14.70
N SER A 723 26.80 -28.59 14.31
CA SER A 723 26.04 -27.55 13.58
C SER A 723 25.53 -28.06 12.24
N LYS A 724 26.29 -28.93 11.56
CA LYS A 724 25.91 -29.52 10.28
C LYS A 724 24.78 -30.53 10.44
N ASP A 725 24.82 -31.36 11.49
CA ASP A 725 23.76 -32.35 11.76
C ASP A 725 22.45 -31.67 12.17
N LEU A 726 22.54 -30.60 12.98
CA LEU A 726 21.39 -29.78 13.33
C LEU A 726 20.73 -29.18 12.07
N ALA A 727 21.53 -28.55 11.22
CA ALA A 727 21.03 -27.97 9.97
C ALA A 727 20.45 -29.03 9.03
N PHE A 728 21.07 -30.22 8.96
CA PHE A 728 20.53 -31.34 8.18
C PHE A 728 19.17 -31.81 8.68
N GLN A 729 19.05 -32.06 10.02
CA GLN A 729 17.77 -32.48 10.61
C GLN A 729 16.71 -31.40 10.52
N MET A 730 17.07 -30.12 10.64
CA MET A 730 16.17 -28.98 10.40
C MET A 730 15.66 -29.00 8.96
N THR A 731 16.56 -29.17 7.99
CA THR A 731 16.21 -29.23 6.58
C THR A 731 15.29 -30.40 6.27
N GLN A 732 15.55 -31.57 6.85
CA GLN A 732 14.71 -32.75 6.69
C GLN A 732 13.31 -32.54 7.24
N TYR A 733 13.19 -31.94 8.44
CA TYR A 733 11.90 -31.68 9.05
C TYR A 733 11.12 -30.57 8.34
N ASP A 734 11.78 -29.49 7.97
CA ASP A 734 11.16 -28.41 7.18
C ASP A 734 10.68 -28.93 5.82
N TRP A 735 11.44 -29.82 5.19
CA TRP A 735 11.04 -30.48 3.95
C TRP A 735 9.81 -31.40 4.14
N GLU A 736 9.75 -32.15 5.24
CA GLU A 736 8.58 -32.97 5.56
C GLU A 736 7.32 -32.10 5.71
N LEU A 737 7.42 -30.95 6.38
CA LEU A 737 6.31 -30.00 6.55
C LEU A 737 5.93 -29.34 5.21
N PHE A 738 6.92 -28.84 4.47
CA PHE A 738 6.72 -28.19 3.19
C PHE A 738 6.08 -29.12 2.17
N SER A 739 6.51 -30.39 2.12
CA SER A 739 5.96 -31.39 1.20
C SER A 739 4.50 -31.77 1.47
N CYS A 740 3.96 -31.42 2.63
CA CYS A 740 2.54 -31.58 2.95
C CYS A 740 1.68 -30.38 2.49
N VAL A 741 2.28 -29.24 2.18
CA VAL A 741 1.58 -28.04 1.72
C VAL A 741 1.15 -28.24 0.27
N HIS A 742 -0.12 -28.07 -0.02
CA HIS A 742 -0.65 -28.05 -1.36
C HIS A 742 -0.74 -26.59 -1.87
N GLU A 743 -0.57 -26.39 -3.18
CA GLU A 743 -0.62 -25.06 -3.82
C GLU A 743 -1.91 -24.29 -3.51
N TYR A 744 -3.03 -24.99 -3.36
CA TYR A 744 -4.30 -24.41 -2.94
C TYR A 744 -4.26 -23.74 -1.59
N GLU A 745 -3.52 -24.28 -0.64
CA GLU A 745 -3.40 -23.67 0.68
C GLU A 745 -2.78 -22.27 0.60
N LEU A 746 -1.83 -22.05 -0.34
CA LEU A 746 -1.27 -20.73 -0.64
C LEU A 746 -2.33 -19.79 -1.22
N VAL A 747 -3.16 -20.26 -2.13
CA VAL A 747 -4.26 -19.49 -2.71
C VAL A 747 -5.27 -19.09 -1.63
N TYR A 748 -5.76 -20.06 -0.84
CA TYR A 748 -6.73 -19.79 0.23
C TYR A 748 -6.16 -18.90 1.34
N HIS A 749 -4.89 -19.05 1.68
CA HIS A 749 -4.22 -18.20 2.67
C HIS A 749 -4.14 -16.75 2.16
N THR A 750 -3.83 -16.54 0.89
CA THR A 750 -3.66 -15.23 0.26
C THR A 750 -5.00 -14.49 0.09
N PHE A 751 -6.03 -15.19 -0.40
CA PHE A 751 -7.33 -14.59 -0.74
C PHE A 751 -8.41 -14.72 0.35
N GLY A 752 -8.08 -15.31 1.49
CA GLY A 752 -8.94 -15.36 2.67
C GLY A 752 -9.60 -16.73 2.91
N ARG A 753 -9.24 -17.38 4.01
CA ARG A 753 -9.73 -18.70 4.43
C ARG A 753 -11.23 -18.76 4.62
N GLN A 754 -11.82 -17.71 5.18
CA GLN A 754 -13.25 -17.65 5.49
C GLN A 754 -14.11 -17.64 4.21
N ALA A 755 -13.63 -17.00 3.14
CA ALA A 755 -14.33 -16.92 1.86
C ALA A 755 -14.48 -18.31 1.22
N TYR A 756 -13.45 -19.15 1.32
CA TYR A 756 -13.42 -20.45 0.64
C TYR A 756 -13.84 -21.62 1.54
N ARG A 757 -13.95 -21.44 2.87
CA ARG A 757 -14.21 -22.50 3.85
C ARG A 757 -13.30 -23.72 3.67
N ARG A 758 -12.03 -23.49 3.33
CA ARG A 758 -11.05 -24.54 3.07
C ARG A 758 -9.93 -24.50 4.11
N SER A 759 -9.30 -25.65 4.35
CA SER A 759 -8.22 -25.79 5.32
C SER A 759 -6.88 -25.32 4.72
N THR A 760 -6.12 -24.55 5.50
CA THR A 760 -4.70 -24.20 5.26
C THR A 760 -3.79 -24.79 6.35
N ALA A 761 -4.19 -25.92 6.92
CA ALA A 761 -3.56 -26.50 8.10
C ALA A 761 -2.08 -26.86 7.90
N ASN A 762 -1.71 -27.39 6.73
CA ASN A 762 -0.32 -27.76 6.45
C ASN A 762 0.56 -26.53 6.27
N LEU A 763 0.07 -25.52 5.56
CA LEU A 763 0.77 -24.23 5.40
C LEU A 763 0.97 -23.56 6.77
N GLU A 764 -0.05 -23.51 7.61
CA GLU A 764 0.03 -22.93 8.94
C GLU A 764 1.05 -23.64 9.85
N LEU A 765 1.12 -24.97 9.79
CA LEU A 765 2.15 -25.72 10.51
C LEU A 765 3.55 -25.35 10.04
N PHE A 766 3.73 -25.16 8.72
CA PHE A 766 5.00 -24.74 8.15
C PHE A 766 5.38 -23.32 8.57
N LEU A 767 4.43 -22.37 8.56
CA LEU A 767 4.62 -20.99 9.04
C LEU A 767 4.89 -20.94 10.56
N LYS A 768 4.15 -21.73 11.32
CA LYS A 768 4.37 -21.86 12.78
C LYS A 768 5.77 -22.39 13.10
N ARG A 769 6.30 -23.30 12.26
CA ARG A 769 7.67 -23.80 12.39
C ARG A 769 8.70 -22.69 12.19
N PHE A 770 8.51 -21.81 11.22
CA PHE A 770 9.37 -20.64 11.01
C PHE A 770 9.45 -19.79 12.29
N ASN A 771 8.29 -19.41 12.83
CA ASN A 771 8.20 -18.63 14.06
C ASN A 771 8.84 -19.36 15.26
N GLN A 772 8.66 -20.68 15.37
CA GLN A 772 9.27 -21.49 16.41
C GLN A 772 10.79 -21.47 16.34
N VAL A 773 11.38 -21.59 15.14
CA VAL A 773 12.85 -21.55 14.96
C VAL A 773 13.38 -20.13 15.27
N GLN A 774 12.67 -19.10 14.85
CA GLN A 774 13.04 -17.71 15.18
C GLN A 774 13.08 -17.49 16.69
N LEU A 775 12.00 -17.86 17.40
CA LEU A 775 11.88 -17.69 18.84
C LEU A 775 12.87 -18.58 19.61
N TRP A 776 13.19 -19.77 19.09
CA TRP A 776 14.21 -20.65 19.67
C TRP A 776 15.58 -19.95 19.75
N VAL A 777 16.01 -19.30 18.68
CA VAL A 777 17.28 -18.56 18.68
C VAL A 777 17.27 -17.47 19.77
N VAL A 778 16.18 -16.70 19.84
CA VAL A 778 16.05 -15.62 20.84
C VAL A 778 16.03 -16.18 22.26
N THR A 779 15.27 -17.25 22.49
CA THR A 779 15.14 -17.90 23.77
C THR A 779 16.49 -18.41 24.30
N GLU A 780 17.22 -19.17 23.48
CA GLU A 780 18.50 -19.73 23.86
C GLU A 780 19.54 -18.63 24.18
N VAL A 781 19.57 -17.56 23.39
CA VAL A 781 20.47 -16.43 23.63
C VAL A 781 20.12 -15.69 24.92
N CYS A 782 18.83 -15.42 25.15
CA CYS A 782 18.35 -14.67 26.32
C CYS A 782 18.47 -15.48 27.64
N LEU A 783 18.42 -16.81 27.57
CA LEU A 783 18.62 -17.67 28.74
C LEU A 783 20.11 -17.97 29.02
N CYS A 784 21.02 -17.60 28.13
CA CYS A 784 22.46 -17.82 28.33
C CYS A 784 23.10 -16.70 29.18
N GLY A 785 23.22 -16.86 30.47
CA GLY A 785 23.77 -15.86 31.43
C GLY A 785 25.23 -15.48 31.21
N THR A 786 26.07 -16.41 30.73
CA THR A 786 27.51 -16.22 30.61
C THR A 786 27.91 -15.60 29.26
N LEU A 787 28.54 -14.42 29.26
CA LEU A 787 28.93 -13.70 28.05
C LEU A 787 29.74 -14.56 27.05
N SER A 788 30.77 -15.26 27.52
CA SER A 788 31.63 -16.09 26.65
C SER A 788 30.85 -17.25 26.00
N LYS A 789 29.94 -17.89 26.74
CA LYS A 789 29.06 -18.94 26.21
C LYS A 789 28.04 -18.38 25.24
N ARG A 790 27.47 -17.20 25.50
CA ARG A 790 26.54 -16.52 24.61
C ARG A 790 27.19 -16.17 23.26
N VAL A 791 28.45 -15.73 23.27
CA VAL A 791 29.24 -15.51 22.05
C VAL A 791 29.45 -16.82 21.27
N GLN A 792 29.74 -17.93 21.95
CA GLN A 792 29.88 -19.25 21.31
C GLN A 792 28.56 -19.72 20.73
N LEU A 793 27.45 -19.48 21.42
CA LEU A 793 26.09 -19.80 20.98
C LEU A 793 25.71 -19.06 19.67
N LEU A 794 25.98 -17.75 19.61
CA LEU A 794 25.77 -16.98 18.36
C LEU A 794 26.62 -17.50 17.21
N LYS A 795 27.89 -17.82 17.44
CA LYS A 795 28.73 -18.46 16.42
C LYS A 795 28.15 -19.78 15.92
N LYS A 796 27.58 -20.56 16.81
CA LYS A 796 26.92 -21.82 16.46
C LYS A 796 25.68 -21.59 15.61
N PHE A 797 24.83 -20.64 15.95
CA PHE A 797 23.66 -20.27 15.13
C PHE A 797 24.07 -19.78 13.73
N ILE A 798 25.13 -18.98 13.64
CA ILE A 798 25.68 -18.53 12.33
C ILE A 798 26.14 -19.74 11.51
N LYS A 799 26.82 -20.73 12.13
CA LYS A 799 27.23 -21.96 11.42
C LYS A 799 26.04 -22.79 10.97
N ILE A 800 25.01 -22.94 11.83
CA ILE A 800 23.79 -23.67 11.47
C ILE A 800 23.10 -22.98 10.29
N ALA A 801 22.94 -21.65 10.32
CA ALA A 801 22.36 -20.89 9.22
C ALA A 801 23.16 -21.06 7.92
N ALA A 802 24.51 -21.03 7.99
CA ALA A 802 25.34 -21.26 6.81
C ALA A 802 25.11 -22.66 6.19
N HIS A 803 25.03 -23.71 7.01
CA HIS A 803 24.73 -25.06 6.54
C HIS A 803 23.27 -25.18 6.01
N CYS A 804 22.28 -24.52 6.65
CA CYS A 804 20.92 -24.47 6.09
C CYS A 804 20.91 -23.85 4.68
N ARG A 805 21.69 -22.78 4.45
CA ARG A 805 21.84 -22.17 3.13
C ARG A 805 22.51 -23.14 2.13
N GLU A 806 23.56 -23.87 2.53
CA GLU A 806 24.20 -24.90 1.70
C GLU A 806 23.19 -25.99 1.29
N PHE A 807 22.32 -26.42 2.21
CA PHE A 807 21.26 -27.38 1.98
C PHE A 807 20.04 -26.81 1.21
N LYS A 808 20.07 -25.52 0.82
CA LYS A 808 18.96 -24.82 0.16
C LYS A 808 17.72 -24.65 1.07
N ASN A 809 17.86 -24.81 2.36
CA ASN A 809 16.80 -24.56 3.35
C ASN A 809 16.78 -23.06 3.73
N LEU A 810 16.11 -22.26 2.90
CA LEU A 810 15.95 -20.83 3.15
C LEU A 810 15.01 -20.56 4.31
N ASN A 811 14.06 -21.45 4.62
CA ASN A 811 13.12 -21.32 5.71
C ASN A 811 13.86 -21.19 7.06
N SER A 812 14.62 -22.21 7.48
CA SER A 812 15.41 -22.15 8.69
C SER A 812 16.55 -21.12 8.62
N PHE A 813 17.14 -20.88 7.45
CA PHE A 813 18.17 -19.85 7.27
C PHE A 813 17.65 -18.46 7.67
N PHE A 814 16.54 -18.02 7.10
CA PHE A 814 15.96 -16.71 7.44
C PHE A 814 15.37 -16.68 8.85
N ALA A 815 14.75 -17.76 9.34
CA ALA A 815 14.24 -17.83 10.70
C ALA A 815 15.34 -17.60 11.75
N ILE A 816 16.54 -18.22 11.57
CA ILE A 816 17.68 -18.01 12.45
C ILE A 816 18.20 -16.58 12.36
N ILE A 817 18.32 -16.00 11.15
CA ILE A 817 18.75 -14.61 10.98
C ILE A 817 17.78 -13.66 11.66
N MET A 818 16.47 -13.82 11.45
CA MET A 818 15.45 -12.98 12.08
C MET A 818 15.47 -13.10 13.60
N GLY A 819 15.74 -14.31 14.13
CA GLY A 819 15.96 -14.51 15.56
C GLY A 819 17.16 -13.72 16.08
N MET A 820 18.28 -13.71 15.36
CA MET A 820 19.45 -12.90 15.72
C MET A 820 19.23 -11.39 15.59
N CYS A 821 18.38 -10.98 14.65
CA CYS A 821 17.98 -9.58 14.45
C CYS A 821 16.90 -9.11 15.43
N ASN A 822 16.26 -10.02 16.18
CA ASN A 822 15.25 -9.64 17.18
C ASN A 822 15.84 -8.61 18.17
N PRO A 823 15.08 -7.56 18.54
CA PRO A 823 15.55 -6.51 19.45
C PRO A 823 16.17 -7.02 20.77
N ALA A 824 15.65 -8.14 21.31
CA ALA A 824 16.19 -8.75 22.52
C ALA A 824 17.62 -9.32 22.34
N VAL A 825 18.00 -9.68 21.11
CA VAL A 825 19.34 -10.22 20.79
C VAL A 825 20.24 -9.14 20.17
N SER A 826 19.73 -8.37 19.21
CA SER A 826 20.52 -7.37 18.48
C SER A 826 21.06 -6.26 19.38
N ARG A 827 20.36 -5.91 20.47
CA ARG A 827 20.78 -4.92 21.45
C ARG A 827 21.96 -5.34 22.34
N LEU A 828 22.33 -6.63 22.39
CA LEU A 828 23.42 -7.15 23.22
C LEU A 828 24.80 -6.76 22.66
N SER A 829 25.16 -5.48 22.79
CA SER A 829 26.35 -4.87 22.18
C SER A 829 27.66 -5.55 22.60
N GLN A 830 27.84 -5.84 23.89
CA GLN A 830 29.05 -6.52 24.40
C GLN A 830 29.21 -7.91 23.79
N THR A 831 28.10 -8.64 23.62
CA THR A 831 28.09 -9.96 23.01
C THR A 831 28.54 -9.89 21.54
N TRP A 832 27.99 -8.92 20.77
CA TRP A 832 28.34 -8.73 19.37
C TRP A 832 29.77 -8.21 19.18
N GLU A 833 30.24 -7.25 19.99
CA GLU A 833 31.60 -6.74 19.96
C GLU A 833 32.62 -7.85 20.21
N GLN A 834 32.39 -8.70 21.23
CA GLN A 834 33.25 -9.84 21.51
C GLN A 834 33.23 -10.89 20.42
N LEU A 835 32.07 -11.12 19.76
CA LEU A 835 31.94 -11.98 18.60
C LEU A 835 32.79 -11.48 17.44
N ILE A 836 32.71 -10.20 17.10
CA ILE A 836 33.49 -9.55 16.04
C ILE A 836 35.00 -9.63 16.38
N ALA A 837 35.39 -9.25 17.57
CA ALA A 837 36.78 -9.29 18.01
C ALA A 837 37.40 -10.70 17.94
N ASN A 838 36.64 -11.73 18.32
CA ASN A 838 37.04 -13.12 18.20
C ASN A 838 37.14 -13.57 16.74
N THR A 839 36.24 -13.13 15.89
CA THR A 839 36.24 -13.43 14.44
C THR A 839 37.44 -12.79 13.76
N VAL A 840 37.73 -11.53 14.07
CA VAL A 840 38.92 -10.81 13.54
C VAL A 840 40.23 -11.50 14.02
N ARG A 841 40.31 -11.94 15.28
CA ARG A 841 41.46 -12.71 15.78
C ARG A 841 41.63 -14.04 15.01
N ALA A 842 40.55 -14.77 14.80
CA ALA A 842 40.55 -16.01 14.03
C ALA A 842 40.99 -15.77 12.58
N MET A 843 40.47 -14.73 11.91
CA MET A 843 40.91 -14.35 10.56
C MET A 843 42.39 -13.99 10.48
N ARG A 844 42.92 -13.28 11.47
CA ARG A 844 44.37 -13.00 11.56
C ARG A 844 45.20 -14.28 11.74
N HIS A 845 44.68 -15.25 12.48
CA HIS A 845 45.38 -16.53 12.71
C HIS A 845 45.30 -17.44 11.48
N CYS A 846 44.16 -17.46 10.74
CA CYS A 846 44.02 -18.22 9.49
C CYS A 846 44.90 -17.72 8.34
N ARG A 847 45.36 -16.45 8.37
CA ARG A 847 46.33 -15.95 7.40
C ARG A 847 47.73 -16.55 7.55
N SER A 848 48.00 -17.19 8.68
CA SER A 848 49.31 -17.81 9.00
C SER A 848 49.34 -19.35 8.92
N GLN A 849 48.24 -20.03 8.59
CA GLN A 849 48.19 -21.49 8.49
C GLN A 849 47.52 -21.95 7.18
N THR A 850 48.14 -22.94 6.53
CA THR A 850 47.61 -23.68 5.41
C THR A 850 46.36 -24.51 5.81
N PHE A 851 45.35 -24.47 4.95
CA PHE A 851 44.04 -25.09 5.16
C PHE A 851 44.12 -26.61 5.18
N ASN A 852 43.85 -27.23 6.34
CA ASN A 852 43.53 -28.66 6.42
C ASN A 852 42.03 -28.79 6.69
N ALA A 853 41.30 -29.33 5.72
CA ALA A 853 39.87 -29.65 5.86
C ALA A 853 39.73 -30.86 6.80
N GLU A 854 39.51 -30.62 8.09
CA GLU A 854 39.07 -31.68 8.98
C GLU A 854 37.60 -32.01 8.72
N VAL A 855 37.39 -33.26 8.33
CA VAL A 855 36.03 -33.87 8.28
C VAL A 855 35.56 -33.98 9.74
N SER A 856 34.52 -33.19 10.09
CA SER A 856 33.88 -33.32 11.39
C SER A 856 33.36 -34.74 11.60
N PRO A 857 33.63 -35.38 12.74
CA PRO A 857 33.05 -36.71 12.99
C PRO A 857 31.54 -36.66 12.97
N ALA A 858 30.88 -37.65 12.32
CA ALA A 858 29.45 -37.80 12.30
C ALA A 858 28.86 -37.85 13.73
N SER A 859 27.70 -37.24 13.94
CA SER A 859 27.04 -37.27 15.25
C SER A 859 26.89 -38.69 15.78
N LYS A 860 27.26 -38.91 17.04
CA LYS A 860 27.17 -40.22 17.68
C LYS A 860 25.73 -40.70 17.89
N ASN A 861 24.73 -39.77 17.78
CA ASN A 861 23.31 -40.11 17.94
C ASN A 861 22.40 -39.24 17.07
N PRO A 862 22.16 -39.61 15.77
CA PRO A 862 21.29 -38.85 14.89
C PRO A 862 19.83 -38.72 15.39
N GLN A 863 19.35 -39.71 16.16
CA GLN A 863 17.99 -39.70 16.68
C GLN A 863 17.80 -38.65 17.79
N GLU A 864 18.81 -38.42 18.59
CA GLU A 864 18.78 -37.39 19.62
C GLU A 864 18.71 -35.99 19.01
N VAL A 865 19.52 -35.73 17.97
CA VAL A 865 19.48 -34.48 17.21
C VAL A 865 18.13 -34.30 16.55
N ARG A 866 17.54 -35.34 15.95
CA ARG A 866 16.23 -35.32 15.33
C ARG A 866 15.13 -34.96 16.35
N ASN A 867 15.14 -35.59 17.53
CA ASN A 867 14.17 -35.31 18.59
C ASN A 867 14.30 -33.88 19.11
N TYR A 868 15.52 -33.39 19.29
CA TYR A 868 15.79 -32.02 19.72
C TYR A 868 15.23 -30.99 18.73
N VAL A 869 15.50 -31.17 17.43
CA VAL A 869 15.05 -30.26 16.38
C VAL A 869 13.53 -30.20 16.25
N ARG A 870 12.84 -31.33 16.53
CA ARG A 870 11.36 -31.41 16.44
C ARG A 870 10.65 -30.83 17.66
N GLN A 871 11.31 -30.80 18.83
CA GLN A 871 10.75 -30.40 20.11
C GLN A 871 11.39 -29.12 20.67
N LEU A 872 11.57 -28.11 19.82
CA LEU A 872 12.12 -26.82 20.23
C LEU A 872 11.16 -26.14 21.23
N ASN A 873 11.63 -25.90 22.45
CA ASN A 873 10.93 -25.16 23.49
C ASN A 873 11.33 -23.70 23.41
N VAL A 874 10.36 -22.80 23.41
CA VAL A 874 10.57 -21.38 23.15
C VAL A 874 9.79 -20.51 24.14
N ILE A 875 10.30 -19.31 24.38
CA ILE A 875 9.58 -18.19 24.98
C ILE A 875 9.04 -17.35 23.82
N ASP A 876 7.72 -17.24 23.66
CA ASP A 876 7.08 -16.40 22.63
C ASP A 876 6.56 -15.07 23.18
N ASN A 877 6.74 -14.82 24.47
CA ASN A 877 6.43 -13.55 25.10
C ASN A 877 7.58 -12.55 24.93
N GLN A 878 7.43 -11.58 24.03
CA GLN A 878 8.45 -10.57 23.71
C GLN A 878 8.84 -9.71 24.93
N ARG A 879 7.91 -9.46 25.86
CA ARG A 879 8.20 -8.72 27.12
C ARG A 879 9.16 -9.50 27.99
N THR A 880 8.92 -10.79 28.17
CA THR A 880 9.81 -11.70 28.94
C THR A 880 11.20 -11.76 28.29
N LEU A 881 11.29 -11.93 26.99
CA LEU A 881 12.55 -11.93 26.24
C LEU A 881 13.31 -10.60 26.39
N SER A 882 12.60 -9.48 26.31
CA SER A 882 13.19 -8.17 26.55
C SER A 882 13.71 -8.01 27.98
N GLN A 883 12.94 -8.43 28.98
CA GLN A 883 13.37 -8.40 30.39
C GLN A 883 14.63 -9.24 30.64
N LEU A 884 14.67 -10.46 30.11
CA LEU A 884 15.86 -11.32 30.16
C LEU A 884 17.06 -10.66 29.49
N SER A 885 16.89 -10.09 28.32
CA SER A 885 17.91 -9.37 27.60
C SER A 885 18.48 -8.18 28.40
N PHE A 886 17.62 -7.38 29.05
CA PHE A 886 18.05 -6.28 29.92
C PHE A 886 18.79 -6.74 31.18
N ARG A 887 18.47 -7.92 31.72
CA ARG A 887 19.24 -8.53 32.82
C ARG A 887 20.63 -8.95 32.36
N LEU A 888 20.81 -9.43 31.14
CA LEU A 888 22.09 -9.85 30.58
C LEU A 888 23.02 -8.66 30.33
N GLU A 889 22.52 -7.63 29.70
CA GLU A 889 23.27 -6.39 29.41
C GLU A 889 22.37 -5.18 29.72
N PRO A 890 22.46 -4.60 30.94
CA PRO A 890 21.72 -3.40 31.30
C PRO A 890 22.03 -2.21 30.38
N ARG A 891 21.11 -1.26 30.24
CA ARG A 891 21.42 -0.01 29.54
C ARG A 891 22.57 0.69 30.29
N ARG A 892 23.62 1.08 29.57
CA ARG A 892 24.59 2.03 30.12
C ARG A 892 23.84 3.37 30.23
N GLY A 893 23.75 3.92 31.46
CA GLY A 893 23.17 5.20 31.77
C GLY A 893 23.85 6.35 31.02
#